data_717637940f654928acb4f53c6719e3cd
#
_entry.id   717637940f654928acb4f53c6719e3cd
#
_cell.length_a   1.000
_cell.length_b   1.000
_cell.length_c   1.000
_cell.angle_alpha   90.00
_cell.angle_beta   90.00
_cell.angle_gamma   90.00
#
_symmetry.space_group_name_H-M   'P 1'
#
loop_
_entity.id
_entity.type
_entity.pdbx_description
1 polymer ?
#
loop_
_entity_poly.entity_id
_entity_poly.type
_entity_poly.pdbx_seq_one_letter_code
_entity_poly.pdbx_strand_id
1 'polypeptide(L)'
;MQSQNEVGVTSKAKLWTGRVITVFTVAFLLFDTMVKVLNMPVAVEGTARLGYPAGLVMFIGIVELVCLGAYLYPHTAVLGAILLTGYLGGATATQVRVEDPWFVFPVVVGVLVWAGLFLRNERLRPLFPLRSLKAPALLRIGALLCVLLLIVVAFVALRSGDRHFGKLRNPDLEYLKAVNSVAPPKDPELLFILMTEFANSNLQDEGAEFFTARLREFEPQLTPVQKSLYLGIIGLLRAQHASSVPLLKRYGYVKDTIATLDQAKQLSGGQVFVVNWIAGVVHTKLPGYFHQRKAAQEELAWCLEHADKAPNPAWLREVYYHLGKLALNDGDTSKAQDNLRRSGYSDFDHPITLATPFSEDRASGHAFAPRRITEVVPSRVYALSGFEFTEYYFVVSKDQHQLISIDAGTRPDFARGAYETLQAFAPGLPPLTTVFVTHAHWDHVGGHSYFRGLNPRPKFYGRGNYQEEFEKEFNGPEVFGKQFFGERFSPEDVLSYKPDIIIDKRTDLNIGGSKFELIPVRGGETHDAMLIYLPDEQVMFTGDIIMPYLGAPFVEEGDLQGLFDAMDVILSRSPRHLLHGHEPLTRVFSSPLILSHLKTDLAWLRDQVLTAIRRGEERAAIHESNLIPPDLLANQPDAHQPYYILREHVIDRIYDQNVGYWEANLQGLAHPGRTDRAELFVDYLGLSEAQIVKAADRLAADGKYAMAADLIESAEAKFPGSDSIKRVKRFAYLKLMEKNQNTDPFKFIIYSARIGEQTPQINAERAK
;
A
#
# COMPACT_ATOMS: atom_id res chain seq x y z
N MET A 1 -70.04 30.22 -33.81
CA MET A 1 -69.15 31.38 -34.07
C MET A 1 -67.73 30.98 -33.72
N GLN A 2 -66.92 30.97 -34.69
CA GLN A 2 -65.55 30.52 -34.68
C GLN A 2 -64.64 31.41 -33.82
N SER A 3 -63.85 30.78 -32.94
CA SER A 3 -62.59 31.40 -32.52
C SER A 3 -61.43 30.53 -33.06
N GLN A 4 -60.77 31.04 -34.07
CA GLN A 4 -59.60 30.49 -34.70
C GLN A 4 -58.46 30.42 -33.68
N ASN A 5 -57.90 29.23 -33.50
CA ASN A 5 -56.61 29.02 -32.86
C ASN A 5 -55.51 29.66 -33.67
N GLU A 6 -55.02 30.82 -33.26
CA GLU A 6 -53.72 31.32 -33.74
C GLU A 6 -52.62 30.44 -33.16
N VAL A 7 -52.16 29.49 -33.94
CA VAL A 7 -50.91 28.77 -33.69
C VAL A 7 -49.78 29.75 -34.00
N GLY A 8 -49.21 30.36 -32.95
CA GLY A 8 -48.10 31.31 -33.09
C GLY A 8 -46.88 30.69 -33.76
N VAL A 9 -46.53 31.18 -34.94
CA VAL A 9 -45.36 30.76 -35.73
C VAL A 9 -44.08 30.98 -34.91
N THR A 10 -43.35 29.92 -34.56
CA THR A 10 -42.08 30.01 -33.87
C THR A 10 -41.10 30.83 -34.67
N SER A 11 -40.50 31.87 -34.04
CA SER A 11 -39.44 32.67 -34.66
C SER A 11 -38.33 31.76 -35.18
N LYS A 12 -37.90 31.89 -36.44
CA LYS A 12 -36.80 31.13 -37.03
C LYS A 12 -35.54 31.11 -36.12
N ALA A 13 -35.30 32.22 -35.46
CA ALA A 13 -34.17 32.30 -34.50
C ALA A 13 -34.30 31.32 -33.32
N LYS A 14 -35.49 31.17 -32.71
CA LYS A 14 -35.71 30.22 -31.58
C LYS A 14 -35.53 28.78 -32.02
N LEU A 15 -36.03 28.43 -33.22
CA LEU A 15 -35.90 27.11 -33.77
C LEU A 15 -34.43 26.75 -34.04
N TRP A 16 -33.66 27.68 -34.61
CA TRP A 16 -32.23 27.50 -34.83
C TRP A 16 -31.44 27.38 -33.54
N THR A 17 -31.67 28.25 -32.54
CA THR A 17 -31.05 28.14 -31.21
C THR A 17 -31.33 26.79 -30.57
N GLY A 18 -32.58 26.33 -30.61
CA GLY A 18 -32.95 25.01 -30.07
C GLY A 18 -32.23 23.85 -30.80
N ARG A 19 -32.04 23.96 -32.14
CA ARG A 19 -31.29 22.97 -32.93
C ARG A 19 -29.80 22.95 -32.54
N VAL A 20 -29.17 24.11 -32.45
CA VAL A 20 -27.76 24.25 -32.09
C VAL A 20 -27.50 23.66 -30.70
N ILE A 21 -28.32 24.01 -29.68
CA ILE A 21 -28.21 23.44 -28.35
C ILE A 21 -28.37 21.91 -28.40
N THR A 22 -29.36 21.41 -29.13
CA THR A 22 -29.58 19.98 -29.27
C THR A 22 -28.37 19.26 -29.91
N VAL A 23 -27.84 19.80 -31.01
CA VAL A 23 -26.69 19.19 -31.69
C VAL A 23 -25.48 19.12 -30.75
N PHE A 24 -25.21 20.21 -30.07
CA PHE A 24 -24.09 20.25 -29.14
C PHE A 24 -24.25 19.23 -27.98
N THR A 25 -25.44 19.19 -27.36
CA THR A 25 -25.74 18.26 -26.28
C THR A 25 -25.68 16.80 -26.76
N VAL A 26 -26.21 16.52 -27.92
CA VAL A 26 -26.20 15.17 -28.52
C VAL A 26 -24.77 14.74 -28.87
N ALA A 27 -23.97 15.64 -29.46
CA ALA A 27 -22.57 15.32 -29.75
C ALA A 27 -21.77 14.99 -28.49
N PHE A 28 -22.00 15.74 -27.43
CA PHE A 28 -21.38 15.46 -26.13
C PHE A 28 -21.82 14.11 -25.55
N LEU A 29 -23.14 13.85 -25.46
CA LEU A 29 -23.65 12.57 -24.89
C LEU A 29 -23.24 11.39 -25.79
N LEU A 30 -23.17 11.55 -27.10
CA LEU A 30 -22.69 10.50 -27.99
C LEU A 30 -21.21 10.18 -27.74
N PHE A 31 -20.38 11.19 -27.52
CA PHE A 31 -18.98 11.02 -27.17
C PHE A 31 -18.83 10.28 -25.83
N ASP A 32 -19.54 10.72 -24.79
CA ASP A 32 -19.54 10.08 -23.47
C ASP A 32 -20.01 8.62 -23.52
N THR A 33 -21.10 8.37 -24.27
CA THR A 33 -21.61 7.02 -24.55
C THR A 33 -20.56 6.14 -25.24
N MET A 34 -19.89 6.66 -26.29
CA MET A 34 -18.89 5.88 -27.02
C MET A 34 -17.71 5.47 -26.15
N VAL A 35 -17.22 6.38 -25.32
CA VAL A 35 -16.10 6.11 -24.39
C VAL A 35 -16.46 5.01 -23.40
N LYS A 36 -17.72 4.96 -22.93
CA LYS A 36 -18.23 3.93 -22.03
C LYS A 36 -18.50 2.60 -22.74
N VAL A 37 -19.16 2.60 -23.90
CA VAL A 37 -19.49 1.38 -24.65
C VAL A 37 -18.23 0.67 -25.18
N LEU A 38 -17.22 1.45 -25.60
CA LEU A 38 -15.92 0.92 -26.02
C LEU A 38 -15.02 0.54 -24.84
N ASN A 39 -15.52 0.67 -23.61
CA ASN A 39 -14.81 0.33 -22.39
C ASN A 39 -13.41 0.97 -22.30
N MET A 40 -13.32 2.23 -22.73
CA MET A 40 -12.03 2.93 -22.75
C MET A 40 -11.49 3.13 -21.35
N PRO A 41 -10.16 3.05 -21.13
CA PRO A 41 -9.56 3.14 -19.78
C PRO A 41 -10.03 4.35 -18.96
N VAL A 42 -10.18 5.50 -19.60
CA VAL A 42 -10.66 6.74 -18.94
C VAL A 42 -12.08 6.60 -18.38
N ALA A 43 -12.97 5.86 -19.08
CA ALA A 43 -14.33 5.61 -18.58
C ALA A 43 -14.35 4.58 -17.46
N VAL A 44 -13.52 3.53 -17.58
CA VAL A 44 -13.38 2.49 -16.55
C VAL A 44 -12.84 3.10 -15.27
N GLU A 45 -11.75 3.86 -15.34
CA GLU A 45 -11.17 4.54 -14.16
C GLU A 45 -12.14 5.57 -13.55
N GLY A 46 -12.79 6.38 -14.39
CA GLY A 46 -13.77 7.37 -13.93
C GLY A 46 -14.95 6.72 -13.20
N THR A 47 -15.47 5.61 -13.74
CA THR A 47 -16.60 4.88 -13.15
C THR A 47 -16.20 4.12 -11.89
N ALA A 48 -15.00 3.54 -11.84
CA ALA A 48 -14.45 2.89 -10.66
C ALA A 48 -14.25 3.89 -9.49
N ARG A 49 -13.79 5.12 -9.76
CA ARG A 49 -13.71 6.20 -8.76
C ARG A 49 -15.06 6.56 -8.16
N LEU A 50 -16.12 6.37 -8.91
CA LEU A 50 -17.51 6.57 -8.45
C LEU A 50 -18.06 5.34 -7.69
N GLY A 51 -17.25 4.29 -7.48
CA GLY A 51 -17.60 3.10 -6.71
C GLY A 51 -18.38 2.04 -7.49
N TYR A 52 -18.35 2.05 -8.82
CA TYR A 52 -18.95 1.01 -9.65
C TYR A 52 -17.90 -0.02 -10.12
N PRO A 53 -18.25 -1.31 -10.17
CA PRO A 53 -17.41 -2.34 -10.77
C PRO A 53 -17.10 -2.04 -12.25
N ALA A 54 -15.89 -2.31 -12.71
CA ALA A 54 -15.45 -2.08 -14.09
C ALA A 54 -16.36 -2.74 -15.15
N GLY A 55 -16.92 -3.91 -14.84
CA GLY A 55 -17.85 -4.62 -15.73
C GLY A 55 -19.18 -3.91 -15.99
N LEU A 56 -19.54 -2.89 -15.21
CA LEU A 56 -20.79 -2.13 -15.42
C LEU A 56 -20.64 -0.96 -16.39
N VAL A 57 -19.43 -0.55 -16.75
CA VAL A 57 -19.16 0.64 -17.57
C VAL A 57 -19.86 0.55 -18.92
N MET A 58 -19.71 -0.58 -19.61
CA MET A 58 -20.38 -0.82 -20.90
C MET A 58 -21.90 -0.81 -20.75
N PHE A 59 -22.46 -1.41 -19.68
CA PHE A 59 -23.90 -1.43 -19.44
C PHE A 59 -24.44 0.00 -19.22
N ILE A 60 -23.76 0.82 -18.43
CA ILE A 60 -24.10 2.22 -18.18
C ILE A 60 -24.09 3.00 -19.53
N GLY A 61 -23.09 2.77 -20.38
CA GLY A 61 -23.01 3.35 -21.71
C GLY A 61 -24.17 2.90 -22.63
N ILE A 62 -24.56 1.63 -22.60
CA ILE A 62 -25.70 1.12 -23.38
C ILE A 62 -27.02 1.77 -22.93
N VAL A 63 -27.23 1.91 -21.61
CA VAL A 63 -28.41 2.61 -21.08
C VAL A 63 -28.47 4.05 -21.58
N GLU A 64 -27.36 4.76 -21.52
CA GLU A 64 -27.23 6.12 -22.04
C GLU A 64 -27.53 6.19 -23.54
N LEU A 65 -26.98 5.25 -24.33
CA LEU A 65 -27.23 5.16 -25.79
C LEU A 65 -28.71 4.98 -26.10
N VAL A 66 -29.40 4.11 -25.36
CA VAL A 66 -30.85 3.88 -25.54
C VAL A 66 -31.63 5.16 -25.24
N CYS A 67 -31.31 5.85 -24.16
CA CYS A 67 -31.94 7.13 -23.79
C CYS A 67 -31.70 8.21 -24.87
N LEU A 68 -30.47 8.27 -25.38
CA LEU A 68 -30.07 9.21 -26.43
C LEU A 68 -30.77 8.88 -27.77
N GLY A 69 -30.89 7.59 -28.14
CA GLY A 69 -31.62 7.14 -29.31
C GLY A 69 -33.11 7.54 -29.26
N ALA A 70 -33.73 7.35 -28.10
CA ALA A 70 -35.12 7.80 -27.87
C ALA A 70 -35.25 9.33 -27.96
N TYR A 71 -34.25 10.10 -27.52
CA TYR A 71 -34.24 11.57 -27.61
C TYR A 71 -34.06 12.08 -29.04
N LEU A 72 -33.31 11.38 -29.88
CA LEU A 72 -33.05 11.75 -31.27
C LEU A 72 -34.26 11.52 -32.18
N TYR A 73 -35.09 10.51 -31.91
CA TYR A 73 -36.24 10.21 -32.73
C TYR A 73 -37.40 11.18 -32.42
N PRO A 74 -37.93 11.92 -33.40
CA PRO A 74 -38.87 13.02 -33.15
C PRO A 74 -40.13 12.65 -32.39
N HIS A 75 -40.66 11.43 -32.57
CA HIS A 75 -41.88 10.97 -31.89
C HIS A 75 -41.67 10.55 -30.45
N THR A 76 -40.46 10.17 -30.09
CA THR A 76 -40.07 9.75 -28.73
C THR A 76 -39.16 10.76 -28.02
N ALA A 77 -38.88 11.91 -28.63
CA ALA A 77 -37.94 12.87 -28.09
C ALA A 77 -38.25 13.35 -26.66
N VAL A 78 -39.55 13.48 -26.33
CA VAL A 78 -39.98 13.83 -24.96
C VAL A 78 -39.70 12.67 -23.98
N LEU A 79 -40.01 11.43 -24.37
CA LEU A 79 -39.70 10.25 -23.61
C LEU A 79 -38.20 10.11 -23.38
N GLY A 80 -37.39 10.33 -24.44
CA GLY A 80 -35.93 10.35 -24.34
C GLY A 80 -35.41 11.42 -23.39
N ALA A 81 -35.99 12.62 -23.38
CA ALA A 81 -35.64 13.65 -22.40
C ALA A 81 -35.96 13.25 -20.95
N ILE A 82 -37.10 12.57 -20.71
CA ILE A 82 -37.45 12.05 -19.41
C ILE A 82 -36.45 10.97 -18.96
N LEU A 83 -36.14 10.01 -19.82
CA LEU A 83 -35.18 8.95 -19.54
C LEU A 83 -33.76 9.52 -19.27
N LEU A 84 -33.32 10.48 -20.06
CA LEU A 84 -32.04 11.20 -19.84
C LEU A 84 -32.05 11.96 -18.51
N THR A 85 -33.20 12.52 -18.10
CA THR A 85 -33.30 13.18 -16.79
C THR A 85 -33.09 12.18 -15.65
N GLY A 86 -33.67 10.98 -15.75
CA GLY A 86 -33.43 9.90 -14.78
C GLY A 86 -31.97 9.46 -14.76
N TYR A 87 -31.39 9.23 -15.94
CA TYR A 87 -29.98 8.84 -16.09
C TYR A 87 -29.01 9.89 -15.51
N LEU A 88 -29.17 11.16 -15.90
CA LEU A 88 -28.34 12.26 -15.42
C LEU A 88 -28.56 12.55 -13.93
N GLY A 89 -29.79 12.34 -13.43
CA GLY A 89 -30.10 12.39 -12.00
C GLY A 89 -29.34 11.31 -11.21
N GLY A 90 -29.28 10.09 -11.74
CA GLY A 90 -28.46 9.01 -11.18
C GLY A 90 -26.97 9.36 -11.16
N ALA A 91 -26.45 9.91 -12.28
CA ALA A 91 -25.06 10.37 -12.36
C ALA A 91 -24.76 11.47 -11.32
N THR A 92 -25.69 12.45 -11.16
CA THR A 92 -25.59 13.51 -10.15
C THR A 92 -25.55 12.93 -8.73
N ALA A 93 -26.50 12.04 -8.41
CA ALA A 93 -26.59 11.40 -7.08
C ALA A 93 -25.31 10.59 -6.75
N THR A 94 -24.76 9.91 -7.74
CA THR A 94 -23.53 9.13 -7.58
C THR A 94 -22.34 10.03 -7.28
N GLN A 95 -22.19 11.13 -8.01
CA GLN A 95 -21.11 12.10 -7.78
C GLN A 95 -21.26 12.82 -6.43
N VAL A 96 -22.49 13.19 -6.04
CA VAL A 96 -22.75 13.77 -4.69
C VAL A 96 -22.37 12.79 -3.58
N ARG A 97 -22.65 11.50 -3.75
CA ARG A 97 -22.33 10.45 -2.76
C ARG A 97 -20.81 10.35 -2.47
N VAL A 98 -19.98 10.59 -3.48
CA VAL A 98 -18.52 10.55 -3.36
C VAL A 98 -17.91 11.96 -3.24
N GLU A 99 -18.75 12.96 -2.95
CA GLU A 99 -18.35 14.38 -2.80
C GLU A 99 -17.59 14.94 -4.02
N ASP A 100 -17.85 14.39 -5.23
CA ASP A 100 -17.22 14.88 -6.45
C ASP A 100 -17.80 16.26 -6.82
N PRO A 101 -16.99 17.33 -6.90
CA PRO A 101 -17.45 18.67 -7.23
C PRO A 101 -18.08 18.79 -8.63
N TRP A 102 -17.85 17.80 -9.49
CA TRP A 102 -18.43 17.74 -10.85
C TRP A 102 -19.89 17.31 -10.89
N PHE A 103 -20.55 17.06 -9.73
CA PHE A 103 -21.97 16.67 -9.66
C PHE A 103 -22.92 17.68 -10.34
N VAL A 104 -22.49 18.94 -10.51
CA VAL A 104 -23.26 19.97 -11.21
C VAL A 104 -23.30 19.71 -12.74
N PHE A 105 -22.29 19.03 -13.28
CA PHE A 105 -22.16 18.83 -14.72
C PHE A 105 -23.30 18.02 -15.35
N PRO A 106 -23.74 16.86 -14.82
CA PRO A 106 -24.92 16.15 -15.31
C PRO A 106 -26.20 16.99 -15.22
N VAL A 107 -26.32 17.84 -14.20
CA VAL A 107 -27.47 18.76 -14.08
C VAL A 107 -27.50 19.75 -15.24
N VAL A 108 -26.34 20.33 -15.58
CA VAL A 108 -26.18 21.23 -16.73
C VAL A 108 -26.61 20.57 -18.01
N VAL A 109 -26.13 19.35 -18.27
CA VAL A 109 -26.49 18.57 -19.47
C VAL A 109 -28.00 18.31 -19.50
N GLY A 110 -28.63 17.99 -18.36
CA GLY A 110 -30.07 17.82 -18.25
C GLY A 110 -30.85 19.10 -18.63
N VAL A 111 -30.40 20.25 -18.14
CA VAL A 111 -30.97 21.55 -18.51
C VAL A 111 -30.87 21.81 -20.03
N LEU A 112 -29.73 21.51 -20.64
CA LEU A 112 -29.51 21.69 -22.09
C LEU A 112 -30.39 20.72 -22.90
N VAL A 113 -30.59 19.49 -22.48
CA VAL A 113 -31.53 18.52 -23.10
C VAL A 113 -32.93 19.12 -23.17
N TRP A 114 -33.44 19.63 -22.06
CA TRP A 114 -34.77 20.22 -21.99
C TRP A 114 -34.87 21.57 -22.69
N ALA A 115 -33.87 22.44 -22.59
CA ALA A 115 -33.84 23.72 -23.28
C ALA A 115 -33.90 23.57 -24.82
N GLY A 116 -33.07 22.64 -25.35
CA GLY A 116 -33.08 22.32 -26.77
C GLY A 116 -34.44 21.81 -27.25
N LEU A 117 -35.08 20.95 -26.49
CA LEU A 117 -36.41 20.40 -26.82
C LEU A 117 -37.53 21.45 -26.71
N PHE A 118 -37.51 22.24 -25.61
CA PHE A 118 -38.48 23.31 -25.36
C PHE A 118 -38.48 24.38 -26.47
N LEU A 119 -37.30 24.80 -26.94
CA LEU A 119 -37.18 25.82 -27.97
C LEU A 119 -37.64 25.34 -29.34
N ARG A 120 -37.58 24.05 -29.65
CA ARG A 120 -37.96 23.48 -30.95
C ARG A 120 -39.33 22.84 -30.98
N ASN A 121 -40.00 22.61 -29.83
CA ASN A 121 -41.30 21.92 -29.75
C ASN A 121 -42.34 22.79 -29.03
N GLU A 122 -43.23 23.39 -29.82
CA GLU A 122 -44.28 24.26 -29.27
C GLU A 122 -45.32 23.56 -28.39
N ARG A 123 -45.54 22.27 -28.60
CA ARG A 123 -46.49 21.47 -27.82
C ARG A 123 -46.09 21.31 -26.36
N LEU A 124 -44.81 21.51 -26.03
CA LEU A 124 -44.32 21.43 -24.65
C LEU A 124 -44.57 22.69 -23.85
N ARG A 125 -44.72 23.87 -24.49
CA ARG A 125 -44.89 25.14 -23.82
C ARG A 125 -46.08 25.20 -22.85
N PRO A 126 -47.26 24.63 -23.16
CA PRO A 126 -48.37 24.61 -22.25
C PRO A 126 -48.16 23.70 -21.02
N LEU A 127 -47.24 22.75 -21.11
CA LEU A 127 -46.99 21.74 -20.05
C LEU A 127 -45.99 22.23 -19.01
N PHE A 128 -45.20 23.29 -19.35
CA PHE A 128 -44.27 23.87 -18.40
C PHE A 128 -44.95 24.85 -17.43
N PRO A 129 -44.65 24.86 -16.13
CA PRO A 129 -45.32 25.71 -15.12
C PRO A 129 -44.98 27.20 -15.20
N LEU A 130 -44.42 27.67 -16.33
CA LEU A 130 -43.98 29.06 -16.55
C LEU A 130 -45.02 29.89 -17.31
N ARG A 131 -46.32 29.70 -17.06
CA ARG A 131 -47.44 30.27 -17.83
C ARG A 131 -47.54 31.80 -17.83
N SER A 132 -46.92 32.52 -16.91
CA SER A 132 -47.12 33.96 -16.72
C SER A 132 -46.00 34.85 -17.30
N LEU A 133 -44.92 34.27 -17.84
CA LEU A 133 -43.76 35.03 -18.31
C LEU A 133 -43.87 35.39 -19.80
N LYS A 134 -43.80 36.69 -20.13
CA LYS A 134 -43.76 37.18 -21.52
C LYS A 134 -42.50 36.66 -22.23
N ALA A 135 -42.61 36.34 -23.54
CA ALA A 135 -41.51 35.76 -24.30
C ALA A 135 -40.13 36.45 -24.21
N PRO A 136 -40.01 37.78 -24.14
CA PRO A 136 -38.71 38.44 -23.96
C PRO A 136 -38.13 38.27 -22.57
N ALA A 137 -38.96 38.07 -21.53
CA ALA A 137 -38.49 37.79 -20.17
C ALA A 137 -37.95 36.36 -20.05
N LEU A 138 -38.58 35.36 -20.67
CA LEU A 138 -38.11 33.98 -20.76
C LEU A 138 -36.77 33.86 -21.48
N LEU A 139 -36.55 34.62 -22.53
CA LEU A 139 -35.27 34.64 -23.26
C LEU A 139 -34.16 35.27 -22.41
N ARG A 140 -34.48 36.35 -21.65
CA ARG A 140 -33.54 36.99 -20.75
C ARG A 140 -33.20 36.09 -19.53
N ILE A 141 -34.17 35.41 -18.98
CA ILE A 141 -33.98 34.46 -17.88
C ILE A 141 -33.17 33.25 -18.37
N GLY A 142 -33.47 32.70 -19.54
CA GLY A 142 -32.70 31.63 -20.14
C GLY A 142 -31.24 32.03 -20.43
N ALA A 143 -31.04 33.23 -21.00
CA ALA A 143 -29.70 33.77 -21.23
C ALA A 143 -28.96 34.04 -19.89
N LEU A 144 -29.66 34.56 -18.89
CA LEU A 144 -29.09 34.79 -17.54
C LEU A 144 -28.71 33.46 -16.88
N LEU A 145 -29.55 32.43 -16.96
CA LEU A 145 -29.24 31.10 -16.45
C LEU A 145 -28.07 30.46 -17.22
N CYS A 146 -27.98 30.62 -18.54
CA CYS A 146 -26.82 30.14 -19.28
C CYS A 146 -25.52 30.88 -18.90
N VAL A 147 -25.59 32.19 -18.71
CA VAL A 147 -24.45 32.99 -18.22
C VAL A 147 -24.06 32.61 -16.82
N LEU A 148 -25.05 32.47 -15.92
CA LEU A 148 -24.80 32.00 -14.54
C LEU A 148 -24.19 30.60 -14.52
N LEU A 149 -24.66 29.72 -15.39
CA LEU A 149 -24.18 28.38 -15.57
C LEU A 149 -22.74 28.36 -16.13
N LEU A 150 -22.45 29.20 -17.12
CA LEU A 150 -21.10 29.41 -17.66
C LEU A 150 -20.17 29.99 -16.58
N ILE A 151 -20.67 30.90 -15.75
CA ILE A 151 -19.91 31.43 -14.61
C ILE A 151 -19.65 30.35 -13.57
N VAL A 152 -20.64 29.50 -13.24
CA VAL A 152 -20.47 28.38 -12.31
C VAL A 152 -19.51 27.35 -12.90
N VAL A 153 -19.63 27.00 -14.18
CA VAL A 153 -18.69 26.09 -14.87
C VAL A 153 -17.28 26.69 -14.93
N ALA A 154 -17.16 27.97 -15.25
CA ALA A 154 -15.88 28.67 -15.24
C ALA A 154 -15.30 28.77 -13.83
N PHE A 155 -16.13 29.05 -12.83
CA PHE A 155 -15.74 29.10 -11.41
C PHE A 155 -15.30 27.74 -10.89
N VAL A 156 -16.04 26.66 -11.23
CA VAL A 156 -15.66 25.29 -10.87
C VAL A 156 -14.42 24.88 -11.67
N ALA A 157 -14.31 25.19 -12.95
CA ALA A 157 -13.13 24.89 -13.77
C ALA A 157 -11.90 25.70 -13.34
N LEU A 158 -12.08 26.93 -12.84
CA LEU A 158 -11.01 27.78 -12.30
C LEU A 158 -10.65 27.38 -10.85
N ARG A 159 -11.60 26.84 -10.08
CA ARG A 159 -11.38 26.34 -8.73
C ARG A 159 -11.08 24.84 -8.63
N SER A 160 -11.20 24.06 -9.70
CA SER A 160 -10.88 22.64 -9.67
C SER A 160 -9.40 22.33 -9.43
N GLY A 161 -8.59 23.37 -9.18
CA GLY A 161 -7.24 23.24 -8.62
C GLY A 161 -7.17 22.95 -7.13
N ASP A 162 -8.23 23.24 -6.37
CA ASP A 162 -8.24 23.05 -4.92
C ASP A 162 -9.08 21.83 -4.53
N ARG A 163 -8.58 20.63 -4.84
CA ARG A 163 -9.06 19.43 -4.15
C ARG A 163 -8.45 19.43 -2.74
N HIS A 164 -9.01 20.20 -1.85
CA HIS A 164 -8.77 20.04 -0.44
C HIS A 164 -9.51 18.79 0.08
N PHE A 165 -8.96 17.63 -0.11
CA PHE A 165 -9.05 16.61 0.93
C PHE A 165 -8.47 17.26 2.15
N GLY A 166 -9.26 17.37 3.23
CA GLY A 166 -8.90 18.20 4.36
C GLY A 166 -7.44 18.05 4.73
N LYS A 167 -6.72 19.17 4.85
CA LYS A 167 -5.31 19.20 5.24
C LYS A 167 -5.20 18.40 6.53
N LEU A 168 -4.71 17.17 6.44
CA LEU A 168 -4.43 16.38 7.63
C LEU A 168 -3.30 17.14 8.35
N ARG A 169 -3.61 17.74 9.50
CA ARG A 169 -2.59 18.27 10.38
C ARG A 169 -1.74 17.11 10.85
N ASN A 170 -0.61 16.91 10.22
CA ASN A 170 0.39 15.96 10.66
C ASN A 170 1.42 16.77 11.50
N PRO A 171 1.46 16.61 12.83
CA PRO A 171 2.46 17.29 13.66
C PRO A 171 3.88 16.88 13.28
N ASP A 172 4.07 15.73 12.68
CA ASP A 172 5.36 15.25 12.23
C ASP A 172 5.87 16.01 11.02
N LEU A 173 4.98 16.44 10.12
CA LEU A 173 5.33 17.29 8.99
C LEU A 173 5.99 18.60 9.42
N GLU A 174 5.44 19.28 10.41
CA GLU A 174 6.00 20.54 10.92
C GLU A 174 7.37 20.32 11.57
N TYR A 175 7.55 19.21 12.27
CA TYR A 175 8.85 18.86 12.84
C TYR A 175 9.88 18.51 11.74
N LEU A 176 9.51 17.71 10.75
CA LEU A 176 10.35 17.39 9.61
C LEU A 176 10.75 18.62 8.81
N LYS A 177 9.82 19.57 8.62
CA LYS A 177 10.11 20.88 8.01
C LYS A 177 11.12 21.67 8.84
N ALA A 178 10.98 21.69 10.17
CA ALA A 178 11.90 22.39 11.05
C ALA A 178 13.32 21.81 10.96
N VAL A 179 13.48 20.49 11.05
CA VAL A 179 14.79 19.81 10.93
C VAL A 179 15.45 20.12 9.58
N ASN A 180 14.70 20.00 8.49
CA ASN A 180 15.21 20.26 7.14
C ASN A 180 15.41 21.77 6.84
N SER A 181 15.07 22.66 7.78
CA SER A 181 15.27 24.10 7.65
C SER A 181 16.55 24.64 8.33
N VAL A 182 17.18 23.83 9.16
CA VAL A 182 18.36 24.27 9.94
C VAL A 182 19.64 24.22 9.09
N ALA A 183 19.82 23.17 8.31
CA ALA A 183 20.96 22.95 7.42
C ALA A 183 20.62 21.89 6.37
N PRO A 184 21.38 21.81 5.26
CA PRO A 184 21.24 20.69 4.32
C PRO A 184 21.45 19.37 5.07
N PRO A 185 20.51 18.42 5.03
CA PRO A 185 20.69 17.16 5.72
C PRO A 185 21.85 16.37 5.09
N LYS A 186 22.67 15.78 5.94
CA LYS A 186 23.76 14.90 5.51
C LYS A 186 23.25 13.57 4.99
N ASP A 187 22.13 13.11 5.57
CA ASP A 187 21.43 11.91 5.15
C ASP A 187 20.35 12.27 4.13
N PRO A 188 20.48 11.83 2.86
CA PRO A 188 19.47 12.08 1.83
C PRO A 188 18.09 11.48 2.16
N GLU A 189 18.03 10.43 2.99
CA GLU A 189 16.75 9.84 3.41
C GLU A 189 15.82 10.85 4.04
N LEU A 190 16.35 11.80 4.82
CA LEU A 190 15.54 12.87 5.42
C LEU A 190 14.75 13.69 4.40
N LEU A 191 15.33 13.92 3.23
CA LEU A 191 14.63 14.62 2.14
C LEU A 191 13.48 13.78 1.59
N PHE A 192 13.69 12.47 1.42
CA PHE A 192 12.67 11.57 0.85
C PHE A 192 11.51 11.36 1.80
N ILE A 193 11.75 11.34 3.10
CA ILE A 193 10.70 11.17 4.09
C ILE A 193 9.84 12.42 4.18
N LEU A 194 10.46 13.59 4.23
CA LEU A 194 9.70 14.83 4.19
C LEU A 194 8.90 14.95 2.90
N MET A 195 9.45 14.53 1.76
CA MET A 195 8.74 14.45 0.49
C MET A 195 7.51 13.53 0.59
N THR A 196 7.68 12.35 1.18
CA THR A 196 6.59 11.37 1.36
C THR A 196 5.51 11.93 2.29
N GLU A 197 5.88 12.60 3.37
CA GLU A 197 4.92 13.24 4.28
C GLU A 197 4.11 14.36 3.59
N PHE A 198 4.73 15.17 2.76
CA PHE A 198 4.00 16.15 1.94
C PHE A 198 3.02 15.46 0.98
N ALA A 199 3.45 14.37 0.35
CA ALA A 199 2.62 13.61 -0.58
C ALA A 199 1.42 12.94 0.12
N ASN A 200 1.66 12.28 1.25
CA ASN A 200 0.63 11.60 2.04
C ASN A 200 -0.37 12.57 2.69
N SER A 201 0.07 13.77 3.00
CA SER A 201 -0.77 14.83 3.55
C SER A 201 -1.54 15.63 2.48
N ASN A 202 -1.44 15.27 1.20
CA ASN A 202 -1.99 16.01 0.06
C ASN A 202 -1.50 17.48 -0.03
N LEU A 203 -0.26 17.71 0.36
CA LEU A 203 0.41 19.02 0.39
C LEU A 203 1.56 19.09 -0.64
N GLN A 204 1.40 18.46 -1.80
CA GLN A 204 2.46 18.38 -2.82
C GLN A 204 2.91 19.74 -3.34
N ASP A 205 1.99 20.71 -3.46
CA ASP A 205 2.27 22.08 -3.85
C ASP A 205 3.10 22.80 -2.78
N GLU A 206 2.67 22.74 -1.52
CA GLU A 206 3.41 23.28 -0.37
C GLU A 206 4.80 22.65 -0.25
N GLY A 207 4.89 21.34 -0.43
CA GLY A 207 6.15 20.60 -0.44
C GLY A 207 7.09 21.06 -1.56
N ALA A 208 6.60 21.24 -2.77
CA ALA A 208 7.40 21.73 -3.88
C ALA A 208 7.90 23.17 -3.63
N GLU A 209 7.08 24.03 -3.02
CA GLU A 209 7.48 25.39 -2.62
C GLU A 209 8.52 25.35 -1.48
N PHE A 210 8.31 24.50 -0.47
CA PHE A 210 9.25 24.32 0.63
C PHE A 210 10.64 23.92 0.12
N PHE A 211 10.72 22.84 -0.67
CA PHE A 211 12.00 22.38 -1.21
C PHE A 211 12.65 23.40 -2.16
N THR A 212 11.85 24.16 -2.90
CA THR A 212 12.35 25.24 -3.75
C THR A 212 12.96 26.37 -2.92
N ALA A 213 12.33 26.73 -1.80
CA ALA A 213 12.87 27.74 -0.88
C ALA A 213 14.19 27.25 -0.24
N ARG A 214 14.22 25.98 0.23
CA ARG A 214 15.43 25.40 0.83
C ARG A 214 16.57 25.28 -0.18
N LEU A 215 16.27 24.86 -1.41
CA LEU A 215 17.28 24.80 -2.48
C LEU A 215 17.94 26.17 -2.69
N ARG A 216 17.17 27.25 -2.72
CA ARG A 216 17.71 28.62 -2.88
C ARG A 216 18.53 29.07 -1.67
N GLU A 217 18.05 28.79 -0.46
CA GLU A 217 18.73 29.20 0.78
C GLU A 217 20.05 28.47 0.97
N PHE A 218 20.08 27.18 0.66
CA PHE A 218 21.25 26.34 0.86
C PHE A 218 22.16 26.28 -0.37
N GLU A 219 21.80 26.91 -1.48
CA GLU A 219 22.53 26.79 -2.75
C GLU A 219 24.04 26.93 -2.65
N PRO A 220 24.61 27.88 -1.88
CA PRO A 220 26.06 28.01 -1.75
C PRO A 220 26.74 26.82 -1.05
N GLN A 221 25.99 26.05 -0.26
CA GLN A 221 26.50 24.94 0.55
C GLN A 221 26.29 23.57 -0.11
N LEU A 222 25.43 23.50 -1.17
CA LEU A 222 25.05 22.26 -1.80
C LEU A 222 26.00 21.87 -2.91
N THR A 223 26.41 20.60 -2.91
CA THR A 223 27.06 19.97 -4.06
C THR A 223 26.09 19.83 -5.24
N PRO A 224 26.59 19.67 -6.49
CA PRO A 224 25.71 19.40 -7.64
C PRO A 224 24.80 18.20 -7.44
N VAL A 225 25.27 17.13 -6.79
CA VAL A 225 24.49 15.94 -6.46
C VAL A 225 23.36 16.28 -5.49
N GLN A 226 23.63 17.00 -4.43
CA GLN A 226 22.59 17.42 -3.49
C GLN A 226 21.56 18.33 -4.16
N LYS A 227 21.98 19.31 -4.98
CA LYS A 227 21.05 20.13 -5.78
C LYS A 227 20.16 19.28 -6.68
N SER A 228 20.71 18.24 -7.30
CA SER A 228 19.95 17.33 -8.14
C SER A 228 18.88 16.54 -7.37
N LEU A 229 19.12 16.17 -6.12
CA LEU A 229 18.13 15.51 -5.26
C LEU A 229 16.97 16.46 -4.94
N TYR A 230 17.24 17.71 -4.55
CA TYR A 230 16.20 18.72 -4.33
C TYR A 230 15.34 18.93 -5.57
N LEU A 231 15.95 19.08 -6.74
CA LEU A 231 15.22 19.25 -8.00
C LEU A 231 14.41 18.00 -8.39
N GLY A 232 14.94 16.81 -8.16
CA GLY A 232 14.21 15.56 -8.35
C GLY A 232 12.95 15.50 -7.49
N ILE A 233 13.06 15.80 -6.20
CA ILE A 233 11.96 15.86 -5.24
C ILE A 233 10.91 16.92 -5.67
N ILE A 234 11.36 18.13 -6.01
CA ILE A 234 10.48 19.19 -6.51
C ILE A 234 9.73 18.70 -7.75
N GLY A 235 10.43 18.06 -8.69
CA GLY A 235 9.83 17.51 -9.90
C GLY A 235 8.77 16.44 -9.61
N LEU A 236 9.02 15.53 -8.67
CA LEU A 236 8.06 14.50 -8.27
C LEU A 236 6.81 15.08 -7.62
N LEU A 237 6.96 15.98 -6.65
CA LEU A 237 5.83 16.63 -5.97
C LEU A 237 5.00 17.47 -6.96
N ARG A 238 5.64 18.17 -7.88
CA ARG A 238 4.94 18.88 -8.95
C ARG A 238 4.20 17.93 -9.89
N ALA A 239 4.80 16.79 -10.25
CA ALA A 239 4.14 15.80 -11.09
C ALA A 239 2.89 15.23 -10.41
N GLN A 240 2.95 14.96 -9.12
CA GLN A 240 1.81 14.50 -8.32
C GLN A 240 0.72 15.58 -8.22
N HIS A 241 1.10 16.84 -8.07
CA HIS A 241 0.16 17.98 -8.02
C HIS A 241 -0.47 18.30 -9.38
N ALA A 242 0.10 17.86 -10.50
CA ALA A 242 -0.31 18.27 -11.85
C ALA A 242 -1.81 18.04 -12.15
N SER A 243 -2.42 17.01 -11.56
CA SER A 243 -3.87 16.76 -11.73
C SER A 243 -4.75 17.85 -11.10
N SER A 244 -4.26 18.55 -10.09
CA SER A 244 -4.93 19.63 -9.36
C SER A 244 -4.75 20.99 -10.04
N VAL A 245 -3.80 21.12 -10.98
CA VAL A 245 -3.57 22.36 -11.72
C VAL A 245 -4.71 22.60 -12.73
N PRO A 246 -5.25 23.84 -12.84
CA PRO A 246 -6.29 24.18 -13.81
C PRO A 246 -5.92 23.74 -15.24
N LEU A 247 -6.88 23.17 -15.97
CA LEU A 247 -6.65 22.53 -17.26
C LEU A 247 -5.85 23.40 -18.26
N LEU A 248 -6.18 24.68 -18.35
CA LEU A 248 -5.51 25.63 -19.24
C LEU A 248 -4.05 25.91 -18.89
N LYS A 249 -3.65 25.73 -17.63
CA LYS A 249 -2.27 25.94 -17.17
C LYS A 249 -1.48 24.62 -17.08
N ARG A 250 -2.18 23.47 -17.08
CA ARG A 250 -1.60 22.14 -16.82
C ARG A 250 -0.49 21.78 -17.81
N TYR A 251 -0.68 22.05 -19.09
CA TYR A 251 0.32 21.74 -20.11
C TYR A 251 1.66 22.45 -19.85
N GLY A 252 1.63 23.78 -19.61
CA GLY A 252 2.83 24.54 -19.25
C GLY A 252 3.46 24.06 -17.95
N TYR A 253 2.63 23.81 -16.93
CA TYR A 253 3.08 23.32 -15.64
C TYR A 253 3.81 21.96 -15.74
N VAL A 254 3.28 21.01 -16.51
CA VAL A 254 3.93 19.70 -16.74
C VAL A 254 5.21 19.87 -17.54
N LYS A 255 5.24 20.74 -18.56
CA LYS A 255 6.46 21.04 -19.31
C LYS A 255 7.58 21.59 -18.41
N ASP A 256 7.24 22.52 -17.52
CA ASP A 256 8.20 23.05 -16.54
C ASP A 256 8.65 21.99 -15.54
N THR A 257 7.78 21.04 -15.19
CA THR A 257 8.12 19.90 -14.33
C THR A 257 9.13 18.98 -15.00
N ILE A 258 8.93 18.66 -16.29
CA ILE A 258 9.88 17.87 -17.08
C ILE A 258 11.24 18.60 -17.14
N ALA A 259 11.25 19.91 -17.43
CA ALA A 259 12.49 20.70 -17.45
C ALA A 259 13.22 20.68 -16.09
N THR A 260 12.47 20.67 -14.99
CA THR A 260 13.05 20.53 -13.63
C THR A 260 13.75 19.19 -13.44
N LEU A 261 13.15 18.09 -13.91
CA LEU A 261 13.74 16.76 -13.85
C LEU A 261 14.96 16.62 -14.77
N ASP A 262 14.90 17.19 -15.98
CA ASP A 262 16.03 17.25 -16.90
C ASP A 262 17.23 18.01 -16.28
N GLN A 263 16.97 19.13 -15.61
CA GLN A 263 17.99 19.89 -14.87
C GLN A 263 18.58 19.04 -13.74
N ALA A 264 17.77 18.30 -12.98
CA ALA A 264 18.26 17.40 -11.94
C ALA A 264 19.20 16.35 -12.51
N LYS A 265 18.85 15.73 -13.62
CA LYS A 265 19.71 14.75 -14.31
C LYS A 265 21.00 15.38 -14.80
N GLN A 266 20.93 16.56 -15.38
CA GLN A 266 22.12 17.27 -15.91
C GLN A 266 23.11 17.60 -14.78
N LEU A 267 22.64 18.10 -13.64
CA LEU A 267 23.48 18.41 -12.47
C LEU A 267 24.13 17.17 -11.86
N SER A 268 23.45 16.03 -11.87
CA SER A 268 23.98 14.76 -11.39
C SER A 268 24.85 14.02 -12.41
N GLY A 269 24.99 14.54 -13.63
CA GLY A 269 25.61 13.84 -14.75
C GLY A 269 24.90 12.53 -15.11
N GLY A 270 23.64 12.37 -14.70
CA GLY A 270 22.87 11.15 -14.86
C GLY A 270 23.31 10.00 -13.95
N GLN A 271 24.15 10.24 -12.93
CA GLN A 271 24.77 9.20 -12.13
C GLN A 271 24.12 8.98 -10.75
N VAL A 272 23.00 9.63 -10.46
CA VAL A 272 22.26 9.49 -9.19
C VAL A 272 21.03 8.62 -9.40
N PHE A 273 20.98 7.48 -8.72
CA PHE A 273 19.90 6.48 -8.84
C PHE A 273 18.51 7.11 -8.61
N VAL A 274 18.34 7.82 -7.51
CA VAL A 274 17.06 8.41 -7.12
C VAL A 274 16.53 9.40 -8.16
N VAL A 275 17.43 10.19 -8.77
CA VAL A 275 17.06 11.17 -9.80
C VAL A 275 16.55 10.46 -11.07
N ASN A 276 17.27 9.42 -11.52
CA ASN A 276 16.84 8.63 -12.68
C ASN A 276 15.53 7.89 -12.39
N TRP A 277 15.41 7.31 -11.19
CA TRP A 277 14.19 6.63 -10.78
C TRP A 277 12.98 7.59 -10.77
N ILE A 278 13.09 8.75 -10.13
CA ILE A 278 12.02 9.76 -10.12
C ILE A 278 11.64 10.16 -11.53
N ALA A 279 12.64 10.50 -12.37
CA ALA A 279 12.39 10.91 -13.75
C ALA A 279 11.68 9.80 -14.54
N GLY A 280 12.16 8.56 -14.47
CA GLY A 280 11.59 7.41 -15.14
C GLY A 280 10.15 7.12 -14.72
N VAL A 281 9.86 7.16 -13.41
CA VAL A 281 8.50 6.98 -12.87
C VAL A 281 7.56 8.08 -13.34
N VAL A 282 7.98 9.34 -13.27
CA VAL A 282 7.17 10.48 -13.73
C VAL A 282 6.92 10.38 -15.23
N HIS A 283 7.97 10.14 -16.02
CA HIS A 283 7.87 10.06 -17.48
C HIS A 283 6.99 8.88 -17.95
N THR A 284 6.96 7.77 -17.23
CA THR A 284 6.06 6.63 -17.52
C THR A 284 4.57 7.01 -17.42
N LYS A 285 4.24 7.95 -16.52
CA LYS A 285 2.85 8.37 -16.26
C LYS A 285 2.39 9.51 -17.15
N LEU A 286 3.29 10.12 -17.91
CA LEU A 286 2.94 11.25 -18.78
C LEU A 286 2.18 10.79 -20.04
N PRO A 287 1.17 11.57 -20.49
CA PRO A 287 0.51 11.33 -21.77
C PRO A 287 1.48 11.34 -22.95
N GLY A 288 1.20 10.52 -23.97
CA GLY A 288 2.09 10.30 -25.12
C GLY A 288 2.49 11.56 -25.89
N TYR A 289 1.69 12.63 -25.86
CA TYR A 289 2.01 13.89 -26.51
C TYR A 289 3.15 14.70 -25.87
N PHE A 290 3.64 14.28 -24.69
CA PHE A 290 4.87 14.83 -24.10
C PHE A 290 6.14 14.14 -24.62
N HIS A 291 6.00 13.04 -25.35
CA HIS A 291 7.11 12.28 -25.97
C HIS A 291 8.20 11.80 -25.00
N GLN A 292 7.83 11.53 -23.72
CA GLN A 292 8.80 11.14 -22.68
C GLN A 292 9.01 9.62 -22.55
N ARG A 293 8.34 8.82 -23.37
CA ARG A 293 8.35 7.35 -23.24
C ARG A 293 9.75 6.74 -23.37
N LYS A 294 10.53 7.21 -24.37
CA LYS A 294 11.89 6.71 -24.58
C LYS A 294 12.80 7.11 -23.40
N ALA A 295 12.68 8.34 -22.92
CA ALA A 295 13.41 8.80 -21.75
C ALA A 295 13.08 7.94 -20.52
N ALA A 296 11.81 7.61 -20.28
CA ALA A 296 11.40 6.72 -19.20
C ALA A 296 12.06 5.33 -19.28
N GLN A 297 12.13 4.75 -20.49
CA GLN A 297 12.76 3.45 -20.70
C GLN A 297 14.27 3.50 -20.40
N GLU A 298 14.96 4.54 -20.90
CA GLU A 298 16.39 4.73 -20.68
C GLU A 298 16.73 4.96 -19.21
N GLU A 299 15.95 5.78 -18.50
CA GLU A 299 16.12 6.10 -17.09
C GLU A 299 15.92 4.90 -16.18
N LEU A 300 14.86 4.14 -16.43
CA LEU A 300 14.55 2.94 -15.64
C LEU A 300 15.51 1.79 -15.96
N ALA A 301 15.95 1.64 -17.23
CA ALA A 301 16.96 0.67 -17.58
C ALA A 301 18.31 1.00 -16.90
N TRP A 302 18.70 2.27 -16.90
CA TRP A 302 19.90 2.73 -16.17
C TRP A 302 19.84 2.37 -14.68
N CYS A 303 18.65 2.50 -14.04
CA CYS A 303 18.46 2.09 -12.64
C CYS A 303 18.71 0.60 -12.42
N LEU A 304 18.34 -0.28 -13.37
CA LEU A 304 18.63 -1.71 -13.27
C LEU A 304 20.14 -2.01 -13.49
N GLU A 305 20.77 -1.30 -14.43
CA GLU A 305 22.21 -1.43 -14.68
C GLU A 305 23.06 -0.97 -13.48
N HIS A 306 22.49 -0.12 -12.62
CA HIS A 306 23.15 0.43 -11.43
C HIS A 306 22.36 0.10 -10.15
N ALA A 307 21.90 -1.13 -10.04
CA ALA A 307 21.14 -1.61 -8.89
C ALA A 307 21.90 -1.50 -7.57
N ASP A 308 23.23 -1.56 -7.62
CA ASP A 308 24.15 -1.35 -6.50
C ASP A 308 24.06 0.06 -5.88
N LYS A 309 23.55 1.03 -6.64
CA LYS A 309 23.36 2.42 -6.20
C LYS A 309 21.94 2.70 -5.65
N ALA A 310 21.07 1.70 -5.64
CA ALA A 310 19.73 1.86 -5.08
C ALA A 310 19.81 2.08 -3.56
N PRO A 311 19.19 3.15 -3.02
CA PRO A 311 19.19 3.39 -1.57
C PRO A 311 18.50 2.27 -0.80
N ASN A 312 17.50 1.64 -1.43
CA ASN A 312 16.74 0.54 -0.88
C ASN A 312 16.39 -0.43 -2.03
N PRO A 313 16.63 -1.74 -1.88
CA PRO A 313 16.29 -2.75 -2.89
C PRO A 313 14.81 -2.75 -3.31
N ALA A 314 13.91 -2.32 -2.43
CA ALA A 314 12.48 -2.22 -2.77
C ALA A 314 12.22 -1.28 -3.97
N TRP A 315 13.10 -0.31 -4.23
CA TRP A 315 12.97 0.59 -5.38
C TRP A 315 13.14 -0.12 -6.72
N LEU A 316 13.93 -1.20 -6.76
CA LEU A 316 14.09 -2.02 -7.97
C LEU A 316 12.79 -2.71 -8.38
N ARG A 317 11.93 -3.07 -7.41
CA ARG A 317 10.60 -3.62 -7.70
C ARG A 317 9.75 -2.63 -8.50
N GLU A 318 9.79 -1.36 -8.12
CA GLU A 318 9.07 -0.31 -8.85
C GLU A 318 9.67 -0.05 -10.23
N VAL A 319 11.00 -0.14 -10.37
CA VAL A 319 11.65 -0.05 -11.69
C VAL A 319 11.13 -1.14 -12.62
N TYR A 320 11.12 -2.40 -12.17
CA TYR A 320 10.55 -3.52 -12.94
C TYR A 320 9.07 -3.31 -13.29
N TYR A 321 8.27 -2.86 -12.32
CA TYR A 321 6.86 -2.60 -12.56
C TYR A 321 6.64 -1.55 -13.66
N HIS A 322 7.33 -0.43 -13.59
CA HIS A 322 7.20 0.63 -14.59
C HIS A 322 7.74 0.22 -15.97
N LEU A 323 8.84 -0.53 -16.04
CA LEU A 323 9.31 -1.13 -17.28
C LEU A 323 8.30 -2.13 -17.86
N GLY A 324 7.65 -2.90 -17.00
CA GLY A 324 6.56 -3.79 -17.39
C GLY A 324 5.36 -3.03 -17.97
N LYS A 325 4.96 -1.93 -17.34
CA LYS A 325 3.90 -1.04 -17.89
C LYS A 325 4.27 -0.46 -19.26
N LEU A 326 5.50 -0.04 -19.44
CA LEU A 326 6.00 0.44 -20.72
C LEU A 326 5.94 -0.67 -21.78
N ALA A 327 6.41 -1.87 -21.46
CA ALA A 327 6.37 -3.02 -22.36
C ALA A 327 4.93 -3.42 -22.73
N LEU A 328 4.01 -3.43 -21.75
CA LEU A 328 2.58 -3.69 -22.00
C LEU A 328 1.98 -2.69 -22.98
N ASN A 329 2.29 -1.41 -22.80
CA ASN A 329 1.86 -0.34 -23.71
C ASN A 329 2.48 -0.44 -25.11
N ASP A 330 3.66 -1.10 -25.25
CA ASP A 330 4.30 -1.40 -26.55
C ASP A 330 3.73 -2.67 -27.21
N GLY A 331 2.83 -3.40 -26.51
CA GLY A 331 2.28 -4.67 -26.97
C GLY A 331 3.21 -5.86 -26.74
N ASP A 332 4.34 -5.67 -26.09
CA ASP A 332 5.26 -6.76 -25.70
C ASP A 332 4.79 -7.40 -24.39
N THR A 333 3.79 -8.28 -24.51
CA THR A 333 3.18 -8.95 -23.38
C THR A 333 4.17 -9.89 -22.65
N SER A 334 5.12 -10.50 -23.37
CA SER A 334 6.13 -11.39 -22.78
C SER A 334 7.05 -10.63 -21.84
N LYS A 335 7.62 -9.52 -22.30
CA LYS A 335 8.48 -8.63 -21.50
C LYS A 335 7.70 -7.98 -20.37
N ALA A 336 6.43 -7.62 -20.60
CA ALA A 336 5.58 -7.08 -19.55
C ALA A 336 5.38 -8.06 -18.40
N GLN A 337 5.05 -9.32 -18.71
CA GLN A 337 4.86 -10.37 -17.71
C GLN A 337 6.16 -10.75 -16.97
N ASP A 338 7.31 -10.79 -17.66
CA ASP A 338 8.59 -11.01 -17.01
C ASP A 338 8.92 -9.91 -16.00
N ASN A 339 8.74 -8.65 -16.41
CA ASN A 339 8.97 -7.50 -15.52
C ASN A 339 7.95 -7.47 -14.36
N LEU A 340 6.68 -7.82 -14.60
CA LEU A 340 5.68 -7.90 -13.54
C LEU A 340 6.07 -8.95 -12.50
N ARG A 341 6.49 -10.14 -12.95
CA ARG A 341 6.98 -11.20 -12.06
C ARG A 341 8.18 -10.73 -11.21
N ARG A 342 9.16 -10.04 -11.83
CA ARG A 342 10.34 -9.51 -11.13
C ARG A 342 9.99 -8.40 -10.14
N SER A 343 8.95 -7.62 -10.43
CA SER A 343 8.47 -6.60 -9.51
C SER A 343 7.81 -7.19 -8.26
N GLY A 344 7.36 -8.45 -8.32
CA GLY A 344 6.63 -9.10 -7.25
C GLY A 344 5.20 -8.55 -7.04
N TYR A 345 4.69 -7.73 -7.97
CA TYR A 345 3.29 -7.30 -7.97
C TYR A 345 2.42 -8.28 -8.76
N SER A 346 1.17 -8.45 -8.33
CA SER A 346 0.24 -9.40 -8.94
C SER A 346 -0.27 -8.96 -10.31
N ASP A 347 -0.39 -7.66 -10.51
CA ASP A 347 -0.95 -7.05 -11.74
C ASP A 347 -0.46 -5.61 -11.93
N PHE A 348 -0.85 -5.00 -13.08
CA PHE A 348 -0.50 -3.63 -13.41
C PHE A 348 -1.55 -2.58 -12.97
N ASP A 349 -2.63 -3.00 -12.33
CA ASP A 349 -3.74 -2.13 -11.98
C ASP A 349 -3.61 -1.53 -10.57
N HIS A 350 -2.76 -2.13 -9.73
CA HIS A 350 -2.51 -1.62 -8.39
C HIS A 350 -1.65 -0.34 -8.45
N PRO A 351 -2.09 0.73 -7.80
CA PRO A 351 -1.26 1.90 -7.65
C PRO A 351 -0.03 1.51 -6.82
N ILE A 352 1.16 1.66 -7.41
CA ILE A 352 2.38 1.56 -6.63
C ILE A 352 2.40 2.75 -5.70
N THR A 353 2.28 2.47 -4.44
CA THR A 353 2.70 3.36 -3.39
C THR A 353 4.14 2.99 -3.03
N LEU A 354 4.93 3.94 -2.58
CA LEU A 354 6.22 3.66 -1.91
C LEU A 354 6.00 2.89 -0.59
N ALA A 355 4.75 2.49 -0.33
CA ALA A 355 4.39 1.61 0.76
C ALA A 355 5.16 0.31 0.62
N THR A 356 5.96 0.08 1.59
CA THR A 356 6.83 -1.05 1.73
C THR A 356 6.02 -2.30 2.04
N PRO A 357 6.56 -3.49 1.85
CA PRO A 357 5.86 -4.71 2.21
C PRO A 357 5.30 -4.73 3.63
N PHE A 358 5.95 -4.06 4.56
CA PHE A 358 5.59 -4.05 5.99
C PHE A 358 4.92 -2.75 6.46
N SER A 359 4.57 -1.82 5.55
CA SER A 359 3.80 -0.65 5.97
C SER A 359 2.42 -1.09 6.41
N GLU A 360 2.08 -0.70 7.63
CA GLU A 360 0.79 -1.00 8.24
C GLU A 360 -0.35 -0.40 7.44
N ASP A 361 -1.35 -1.19 7.09
CA ASP A 361 -2.62 -0.66 6.61
C ASP A 361 -3.45 -0.19 7.80
N ARG A 362 -3.44 1.11 8.05
CA ARG A 362 -4.18 1.75 9.15
C ARG A 362 -5.69 1.55 9.07
N ALA A 363 -6.22 1.17 7.92
CA ALA A 363 -7.66 0.90 7.74
C ALA A 363 -8.07 -0.48 8.28
N SER A 364 -7.16 -1.43 8.34
CA SER A 364 -7.42 -2.83 8.71
C SER A 364 -6.80 -3.26 10.05
N GLY A 365 -6.20 -2.36 10.81
CA GLY A 365 -5.53 -2.70 12.07
C GLY A 365 -4.06 -3.03 11.89
N HIS A 366 -3.54 -4.03 12.61
CA HIS A 366 -2.16 -4.53 12.44
C HIS A 366 -1.97 -5.37 11.17
N ALA A 367 -2.91 -5.37 10.28
CA ALA A 367 -2.74 -6.03 9.01
C ALA A 367 -1.74 -5.26 8.16
N PHE A 368 -0.70 -5.91 7.71
CA PHE A 368 0.27 -5.38 6.76
C PHE A 368 -0.25 -5.42 5.32
N ALA A 369 -1.54 -5.66 5.16
CA ALA A 369 -2.24 -5.69 3.88
C ALA A 369 -3.70 -5.25 4.05
N PRO A 370 -4.33 -4.67 3.02
CA PRO A 370 -5.75 -4.35 3.04
C PRO A 370 -6.59 -5.63 3.11
N ARG A 371 -7.80 -5.52 3.66
CA ARG A 371 -8.78 -6.62 3.61
C ARG A 371 -9.06 -7.01 2.17
N ARG A 372 -8.72 -8.22 1.82
CA ARG A 372 -8.85 -8.75 0.46
C ARG A 372 -9.05 -10.25 0.50
N ILE A 373 -9.84 -10.75 -0.46
CA ILE A 373 -9.92 -12.18 -0.78
C ILE A 373 -9.24 -12.39 -2.13
N THR A 374 -8.32 -13.34 -2.18
CA THR A 374 -7.66 -13.77 -3.41
C THR A 374 -7.99 -15.23 -3.67
N GLU A 375 -8.52 -15.54 -4.83
CA GLU A 375 -8.64 -16.93 -5.31
C GLU A 375 -7.28 -17.36 -5.85
N VAL A 376 -6.46 -18.02 -5.03
CA VAL A 376 -5.15 -18.54 -5.43
C VAL A 376 -5.31 -19.63 -6.48
N VAL A 377 -6.28 -20.51 -6.26
CA VAL A 377 -6.77 -21.47 -7.25
C VAL A 377 -8.28 -21.24 -7.36
N PRO A 378 -8.81 -20.89 -8.55
CA PRO A 378 -10.20 -20.51 -8.73
C PRO A 378 -11.17 -21.51 -8.11
N SER A 379 -12.10 -21.03 -7.28
CA SER A 379 -13.11 -21.79 -6.56
C SER A 379 -12.59 -22.93 -5.66
N ARG A 380 -11.28 -22.95 -5.38
CA ARG A 380 -10.62 -24.05 -4.65
C ARG A 380 -9.78 -23.59 -3.47
N VAL A 381 -8.92 -22.61 -3.66
CA VAL A 381 -8.00 -22.12 -2.63
C VAL A 381 -8.15 -20.60 -2.50
N TYR A 382 -8.53 -20.18 -1.33
CA TYR A 382 -8.76 -18.78 -0.99
C TYR A 382 -7.73 -18.32 0.02
N ALA A 383 -7.17 -17.14 -0.20
CA ALA A 383 -6.32 -16.43 0.75
C ALA A 383 -7.04 -15.14 1.17
N LEU A 384 -7.13 -14.90 2.47
CA LEU A 384 -7.75 -13.72 3.05
C LEU A 384 -6.71 -12.93 3.84
N SER A 385 -6.46 -11.71 3.40
CA SER A 385 -5.57 -10.76 4.07
C SER A 385 -6.34 -9.67 4.81
N GLY A 386 -5.66 -8.99 5.72
CA GLY A 386 -6.19 -7.82 6.40
C GLY A 386 -7.10 -8.14 7.60
N PHE A 387 -7.05 -9.35 8.12
CA PHE A 387 -7.70 -9.75 9.36
C PHE A 387 -6.65 -9.87 10.47
N GLU A 388 -6.14 -8.73 10.88
CA GLU A 388 -5.00 -8.58 11.78
C GLU A 388 -3.67 -9.08 11.14
N PHE A 389 -2.81 -9.70 11.92
CA PHE A 389 -1.43 -9.99 11.57
C PHE A 389 -1.29 -11.21 10.64
N THR A 390 -2.13 -12.23 10.81
CA THR A 390 -2.01 -13.53 10.13
C THR A 390 -2.89 -13.62 8.87
N GLU A 391 -2.40 -14.31 7.86
CA GLU A 391 -3.18 -14.69 6.68
C GLU A 391 -4.07 -15.90 6.99
N TYR A 392 -5.30 -15.87 6.47
CA TYR A 392 -6.23 -17.01 6.54
C TYR A 392 -6.32 -17.70 5.20
N TYR A 393 -6.16 -19.01 5.21
CA TYR A 393 -6.29 -19.81 4.01
C TYR A 393 -7.40 -20.83 4.14
N PHE A 394 -8.21 -20.95 3.08
CA PHE A 394 -9.29 -21.93 3.03
C PHE A 394 -9.22 -22.73 1.74
N VAL A 395 -9.38 -24.04 1.86
CA VAL A 395 -9.37 -25.00 0.74
C VAL A 395 -10.72 -25.70 0.66
N VAL A 396 -11.40 -25.64 -0.48
CA VAL A 396 -12.61 -26.40 -0.75
C VAL A 396 -12.20 -27.78 -1.27
N SER A 397 -12.75 -28.86 -0.71
CA SER A 397 -12.47 -30.23 -1.18
C SER A 397 -12.94 -30.43 -2.63
N LYS A 398 -12.35 -31.42 -3.34
CA LYS A 398 -12.72 -31.69 -4.75
C LYS A 398 -14.16 -32.10 -4.94
N ASP A 399 -14.72 -32.82 -3.96
CA ASP A 399 -16.13 -33.20 -3.94
C ASP A 399 -17.08 -32.08 -3.52
N GLN A 400 -16.53 -30.90 -3.16
CA GLN A 400 -17.24 -29.71 -2.71
C GLN A 400 -18.09 -29.90 -1.44
N HIS A 401 -17.75 -30.88 -0.59
CA HIS A 401 -18.52 -31.18 0.63
C HIS A 401 -17.82 -30.75 1.91
N GLN A 402 -16.55 -30.36 1.84
CA GLN A 402 -15.74 -30.01 2.99
C GLN A 402 -14.92 -28.75 2.73
N LEU A 403 -14.85 -27.87 3.73
CA LEU A 403 -13.92 -26.75 3.78
C LEU A 403 -12.80 -27.10 4.77
N ILE A 404 -11.59 -26.78 4.41
CA ILE A 404 -10.39 -26.98 5.20
C ILE A 404 -9.75 -25.62 5.45
N SER A 405 -9.42 -25.27 6.69
CA SER A 405 -8.62 -24.09 7.03
C SER A 405 -7.16 -24.47 7.25
N ILE A 406 -6.27 -23.58 6.87
CA ILE A 406 -4.89 -23.60 7.31
C ILE A 406 -4.76 -22.50 8.34
N ASP A 407 -4.37 -22.88 9.54
CA ASP A 407 -4.34 -22.09 10.77
C ASP A 407 -5.70 -21.55 11.21
N ALA A 408 -5.74 -20.94 12.41
CA ALA A 408 -6.93 -20.38 13.01
C ALA A 408 -6.79 -18.86 13.28
N GLY A 409 -5.62 -18.28 13.00
CA GLY A 409 -5.36 -16.86 13.17
C GLY A 409 -5.19 -16.43 14.62
N THR A 410 -5.17 -15.12 14.82
CA THR A 410 -4.75 -14.46 16.06
C THR A 410 -5.77 -14.57 17.19
N ARG A 411 -7.06 -14.40 16.89
CA ARG A 411 -8.13 -14.30 17.88
C ARG A 411 -9.49 -14.75 17.33
N PRO A 412 -10.43 -15.16 18.24
CA PRO A 412 -11.74 -15.67 17.84
C PRO A 412 -12.57 -14.70 17.00
N ASP A 413 -12.49 -13.40 17.27
CA ASP A 413 -13.24 -12.37 16.56
C ASP A 413 -12.72 -12.14 15.13
N PHE A 414 -11.41 -12.21 14.93
CA PHE A 414 -10.80 -12.13 13.59
C PHE A 414 -11.01 -13.42 12.78
N ALA A 415 -10.91 -14.58 13.42
CA ALA A 415 -11.25 -15.86 12.80
C ALA A 415 -12.70 -15.87 12.29
N ARG A 416 -13.63 -15.35 13.12
CA ARG A 416 -15.03 -15.14 12.73
C ARG A 416 -15.15 -14.20 11.56
N GLY A 417 -14.51 -13.02 11.65
CA GLY A 417 -14.58 -12.00 10.59
C GLY A 417 -14.05 -12.52 9.25
N ALA A 418 -12.93 -13.25 9.24
CA ALA A 418 -12.38 -13.86 8.04
C ALA A 418 -13.33 -14.91 7.44
N TYR A 419 -13.84 -15.82 8.28
CA TYR A 419 -14.73 -16.89 7.85
C TYR A 419 -16.07 -16.35 7.31
N GLU A 420 -16.73 -15.42 8.00
CA GLU A 420 -17.96 -14.77 7.56
C GLU A 420 -17.76 -13.96 6.27
N THR A 421 -16.63 -13.28 6.12
CA THR A 421 -16.28 -12.57 4.89
C THR A 421 -16.12 -13.52 3.71
N LEU A 422 -15.47 -14.66 3.92
CA LEU A 422 -15.37 -15.70 2.89
C LEU A 422 -16.73 -16.26 2.50
N GLN A 423 -17.60 -16.55 3.47
CA GLN A 423 -18.96 -17.05 3.21
C GLN A 423 -19.81 -16.04 2.44
N ALA A 424 -19.64 -14.75 2.70
CA ALA A 424 -20.33 -13.69 1.97
C ALA A 424 -19.80 -13.55 0.53
N PHE A 425 -18.47 -13.73 0.34
CA PHE A 425 -17.83 -13.67 -0.98
C PHE A 425 -18.22 -14.86 -1.87
N ALA A 426 -18.23 -16.06 -1.31
CA ALA A 426 -18.54 -17.30 -1.99
C ALA A 426 -19.73 -18.02 -1.32
N PRO A 427 -20.97 -17.60 -1.62
CA PRO A 427 -22.17 -18.23 -1.05
C PRO A 427 -22.27 -19.71 -1.45
N GLY A 428 -22.57 -20.57 -0.48
CA GLY A 428 -22.73 -22.00 -0.71
C GLY A 428 -21.46 -22.82 -0.48
N LEU A 429 -20.44 -22.24 0.14
CA LEU A 429 -19.28 -23.01 0.61
C LEU A 429 -19.70 -24.13 1.57
N PRO A 430 -19.04 -25.29 1.49
CA PRO A 430 -19.32 -26.40 2.42
C PRO A 430 -18.88 -26.04 3.85
N PRO A 431 -19.35 -26.80 4.85
CA PRO A 431 -18.96 -26.58 6.24
C PRO A 431 -17.45 -26.80 6.47
N LEU A 432 -16.88 -26.01 7.37
CA LEU A 432 -15.51 -26.21 7.84
C LEU A 432 -15.43 -27.49 8.68
N THR A 433 -14.62 -28.45 8.22
CA THR A 433 -14.50 -29.77 8.87
C THR A 433 -13.10 -30.04 9.41
N THR A 434 -12.11 -29.35 8.92
CA THR A 434 -10.70 -29.62 9.19
C THR A 434 -9.94 -28.30 9.33
N VAL A 435 -9.04 -28.24 10.31
CA VAL A 435 -8.06 -27.17 10.47
C VAL A 435 -6.67 -27.82 10.55
N PHE A 436 -5.78 -27.48 9.65
CA PHE A 436 -4.38 -27.83 9.73
C PHE A 436 -3.64 -26.66 10.36
N VAL A 437 -2.86 -26.93 11.41
CA VAL A 437 -2.07 -25.93 12.10
C VAL A 437 -0.62 -26.07 11.69
N THR A 438 -0.05 -25.00 11.14
CA THR A 438 1.33 -24.99 10.66
C THR A 438 2.34 -25.03 11.80
N HIS A 439 2.05 -24.31 12.88
CA HIS A 439 2.79 -24.29 14.15
C HIS A 439 1.94 -23.64 15.24
N ALA A 440 2.36 -23.74 16.49
CA ALA A 440 1.50 -23.40 17.63
C ALA A 440 1.74 -21.99 18.20
N HIS A 441 2.22 -21.04 17.43
CA HIS A 441 2.25 -19.66 17.89
C HIS A 441 0.84 -19.07 18.05
N TRP A 442 0.73 -18.12 18.96
CA TRP A 442 -0.53 -17.46 19.35
C TRP A 442 -1.33 -16.92 18.17
N ASP A 443 -0.65 -16.43 17.14
CA ASP A 443 -1.26 -15.82 15.96
C ASP A 443 -1.69 -16.84 14.89
N HIS A 444 -1.36 -18.13 15.08
CA HIS A 444 -1.82 -19.23 14.26
C HIS A 444 -2.89 -20.08 14.93
N VAL A 445 -2.93 -20.09 16.25
CA VAL A 445 -3.90 -20.90 16.99
C VAL A 445 -4.90 -20.09 17.82
N GLY A 446 -4.67 -18.80 18.07
CA GLY A 446 -5.49 -17.98 18.98
C GLY A 446 -6.98 -17.89 18.62
N GLY A 447 -7.34 -18.02 17.34
CA GLY A 447 -8.72 -18.06 16.89
C GLY A 447 -9.42 -19.42 16.99
N HIS A 448 -8.75 -20.47 17.50
CA HIS A 448 -9.25 -21.85 17.46
C HIS A 448 -10.60 -22.04 18.18
N SER A 449 -10.87 -21.28 19.23
CA SER A 449 -12.11 -21.42 20.01
C SER A 449 -13.34 -21.08 19.19
N TYR A 450 -13.27 -20.09 18.29
CA TYR A 450 -14.35 -19.79 17.36
C TYR A 450 -14.62 -20.97 16.42
N PHE A 451 -13.58 -21.50 15.76
CA PHE A 451 -13.77 -22.63 14.85
C PHE A 451 -14.29 -23.87 15.56
N ARG A 452 -13.84 -24.14 16.80
CA ARG A 452 -14.36 -25.26 17.62
C ARG A 452 -15.82 -25.10 18.01
N GLY A 453 -16.36 -23.89 17.96
CA GLY A 453 -17.78 -23.60 18.18
C GLY A 453 -18.68 -23.84 16.97
N LEU A 454 -18.11 -24.09 15.80
CA LEU A 454 -18.88 -24.35 14.56
C LEU A 454 -19.57 -25.72 14.59
N ASN A 455 -20.63 -25.86 13.79
CA ASN A 455 -21.36 -27.10 13.60
C ASN A 455 -21.42 -27.45 12.09
N PRO A 456 -20.79 -28.56 11.66
CA PRO A 456 -20.05 -29.53 12.48
C PRO A 456 -18.77 -28.95 13.08
N ARG A 457 -18.35 -29.49 14.24
CA ARG A 457 -17.09 -29.09 14.87
C ARG A 457 -15.91 -29.60 14.06
N PRO A 458 -15.00 -28.73 13.55
CA PRO A 458 -13.84 -29.15 12.79
C PRO A 458 -12.80 -29.86 13.69
N LYS A 459 -12.04 -30.77 13.09
CA LYS A 459 -10.90 -31.43 13.73
C LYS A 459 -9.62 -30.66 13.45
N PHE A 460 -8.82 -30.45 14.49
CA PHE A 460 -7.52 -29.79 14.42
C PHE A 460 -6.40 -30.82 14.32
N TYR A 461 -5.56 -30.65 13.32
CA TYR A 461 -4.35 -31.44 13.09
C TYR A 461 -3.15 -30.56 13.40
N GLY A 462 -2.25 -31.00 14.27
CA GLY A 462 -1.06 -30.24 14.67
C GLY A 462 0.05 -31.16 15.15
N ARG A 463 1.19 -30.58 15.52
CA ARG A 463 2.35 -31.30 16.02
C ARG A 463 2.18 -31.72 17.48
N GLY A 464 2.86 -32.82 17.90
CA GLY A 464 2.83 -33.33 19.26
C GLY A 464 3.62 -32.48 20.26
N ASN A 465 4.65 -31.77 19.79
CA ASN A 465 5.51 -30.91 20.61
C ASN A 465 4.99 -29.46 20.73
N TYR A 466 3.75 -29.18 20.35
CA TYR A 466 3.14 -27.84 20.41
C TYR A 466 3.20 -27.19 21.81
N GLN A 467 3.19 -27.98 22.89
CA GLN A 467 3.27 -27.45 24.26
C GLN A 467 4.65 -26.87 24.58
N GLU A 468 5.71 -27.41 24.00
CA GLU A 468 7.06 -26.89 24.20
C GLU A 468 7.19 -25.46 23.63
N GLU A 469 6.54 -25.18 22.51
CA GLU A 469 6.52 -23.86 21.94
C GLU A 469 5.69 -22.89 22.78
N PHE A 470 4.52 -23.29 23.29
CA PHE A 470 3.76 -22.49 24.25
C PHE A 470 4.54 -22.15 25.52
N GLU A 471 5.27 -23.11 26.07
CA GLU A 471 6.06 -22.88 27.26
C GLU A 471 7.14 -21.83 27.03
N LYS A 472 7.77 -21.81 25.86
CA LYS A 472 8.75 -20.80 25.47
C LYS A 472 8.10 -19.42 25.29
N GLU A 473 6.97 -19.37 24.60
CA GLU A 473 6.28 -18.14 24.25
C GLU A 473 5.68 -17.45 25.50
N PHE A 474 5.07 -18.21 26.42
CA PHE A 474 4.31 -17.67 27.56
C PHE A 474 5.03 -17.72 28.90
N ASN A 475 6.10 -18.47 29.06
CA ASN A 475 6.95 -18.42 30.25
C ASN A 475 7.88 -17.19 30.27
N GLY A 476 8.08 -16.53 29.11
CA GLY A 476 8.62 -15.20 29.05
C GLY A 476 7.65 -14.19 29.67
N PRO A 477 8.08 -12.97 29.97
CA PRO A 477 7.18 -11.95 30.43
C PRO A 477 6.12 -11.72 29.33
N GLU A 478 4.85 -11.60 29.72
CA GLU A 478 3.69 -11.28 28.86
C GLU A 478 3.85 -9.97 28.03
N VAL A 479 5.09 -9.57 27.81
CA VAL A 479 5.47 -8.28 27.22
C VAL A 479 5.08 -8.26 25.75
N PHE A 480 5.26 -9.37 25.05
CA PHE A 480 5.02 -9.45 23.61
C PHE A 480 3.54 -9.38 23.27
N GLY A 481 2.72 -10.24 23.89
CA GLY A 481 1.27 -10.19 23.67
C GLY A 481 0.66 -8.84 24.06
N LYS A 482 1.08 -8.23 25.16
CA LYS A 482 0.63 -6.89 25.57
C LYS A 482 1.08 -5.79 24.61
N GLN A 483 2.25 -5.89 23.99
CA GLN A 483 2.71 -4.93 23.00
C GLN A 483 1.91 -5.00 21.70
N PHE A 484 1.50 -6.20 21.28
CA PHE A 484 0.72 -6.42 20.06
C PHE A 484 -0.78 -6.14 20.25
N PHE A 485 -1.38 -6.58 21.36
CA PHE A 485 -2.84 -6.59 21.53
C PHE A 485 -3.34 -5.75 22.71
N GLY A 486 -2.46 -5.25 23.54
CA GLY A 486 -2.83 -4.55 24.76
C GLY A 486 -3.72 -5.43 25.66
N GLU A 487 -4.80 -4.86 26.21
CA GLU A 487 -5.75 -5.56 27.09
C GLU A 487 -6.64 -6.60 26.36
N ARG A 488 -6.57 -6.69 25.02
CA ARG A 488 -7.38 -7.63 24.22
C ARG A 488 -6.75 -9.01 24.08
N PHE A 489 -5.49 -9.15 24.46
CA PHE A 489 -4.81 -10.44 24.42
C PHE A 489 -5.22 -11.28 25.61
N SER A 490 -5.74 -12.48 25.35
CA SER A 490 -6.05 -13.49 26.36
C SER A 490 -5.12 -14.70 26.19
N PRO A 491 -4.08 -14.82 27.01
CA PRO A 491 -3.22 -16.01 26.99
C PRO A 491 -4.00 -17.31 27.16
N GLU A 492 -5.07 -17.29 27.95
CA GLU A 492 -5.90 -18.48 28.21
C GLU A 492 -6.57 -19.02 26.93
N ASP A 493 -6.99 -18.15 26.02
CA ASP A 493 -7.55 -18.58 24.74
C ASP A 493 -6.52 -19.37 23.95
N VAL A 494 -5.28 -18.91 23.88
CA VAL A 494 -4.19 -19.60 23.18
C VAL A 494 -3.78 -20.89 23.90
N LEU A 495 -3.55 -20.82 25.21
CA LEU A 495 -3.12 -21.95 26.03
C LEU A 495 -4.15 -23.09 26.09
N SER A 496 -5.41 -22.79 25.79
CA SER A 496 -6.46 -23.83 25.71
C SER A 496 -6.41 -24.64 24.40
N TYR A 497 -5.57 -24.22 23.42
CA TYR A 497 -5.41 -24.97 22.18
C TYR A 497 -4.82 -26.36 22.43
N LYS A 498 -5.36 -27.34 21.72
CA LYS A 498 -4.87 -28.71 21.68
C LYS A 498 -5.27 -29.34 20.35
N PRO A 499 -4.33 -29.93 19.60
CA PRO A 499 -4.70 -30.67 18.40
C PRO A 499 -5.53 -31.90 18.74
N ASP A 500 -6.51 -32.21 17.89
CA ASP A 500 -7.30 -33.46 18.01
C ASP A 500 -6.53 -34.66 17.41
N ILE A 501 -5.66 -34.38 16.43
CA ILE A 501 -4.87 -35.38 15.70
C ILE A 501 -3.42 -34.92 15.63
N ILE A 502 -2.52 -35.75 16.10
CA ILE A 502 -1.08 -35.48 16.14
C ILE A 502 -0.41 -35.95 14.83
N ILE A 503 0.41 -35.06 14.25
CA ILE A 503 1.18 -35.30 13.03
C ILE A 503 2.68 -35.10 13.29
N ASP A 504 3.38 -36.15 13.71
CA ASP A 504 4.83 -36.10 13.98
C ASP A 504 5.69 -36.77 12.91
N LYS A 505 5.06 -37.29 11.87
CA LYS A 505 5.73 -37.87 10.69
C LYS A 505 4.96 -37.48 9.43
N ARG A 506 5.65 -37.49 8.31
CA ARG A 506 4.99 -37.26 7.00
C ARG A 506 3.74 -38.12 6.88
N THR A 507 2.65 -37.49 6.61
CA THR A 507 1.32 -38.09 6.53
C THR A 507 0.61 -37.59 5.28
N ASP A 508 0.21 -38.53 4.44
CA ASP A 508 -0.59 -38.27 3.24
C ASP A 508 -2.07 -38.48 3.59
N LEU A 509 -2.90 -37.46 3.36
CA LEU A 509 -4.34 -37.51 3.62
C LEU A 509 -5.12 -37.31 2.32
N ASN A 510 -6.33 -37.89 2.29
CA ASN A 510 -7.33 -37.57 1.26
C ASN A 510 -8.60 -37.09 1.94
N ILE A 511 -8.97 -35.82 1.70
CA ILE A 511 -10.18 -35.18 2.25
C ILE A 511 -11.05 -34.76 1.09
N GLY A 512 -12.19 -35.42 0.94
CA GLY A 512 -13.12 -35.11 -0.14
C GLY A 512 -12.49 -35.14 -1.54
N GLY A 513 -11.59 -36.12 -1.80
CA GLY A 513 -10.87 -36.23 -3.04
C GLY A 513 -9.65 -35.31 -3.21
N SER A 514 -9.43 -34.39 -2.29
CA SER A 514 -8.23 -33.54 -2.26
C SER A 514 -7.11 -34.21 -1.50
N LYS A 515 -5.93 -34.28 -2.13
CA LYS A 515 -4.73 -34.87 -1.52
C LYS A 515 -3.98 -33.77 -0.76
N PHE A 516 -3.54 -34.10 0.46
CA PHE A 516 -2.69 -33.25 1.31
C PHE A 516 -1.48 -34.05 1.75
N GLU A 517 -0.29 -33.51 1.60
CA GLU A 517 0.93 -33.99 2.26
C GLU A 517 1.19 -33.09 3.47
N LEU A 518 1.08 -33.65 4.67
CA LEU A 518 1.46 -32.99 5.92
C LEU A 518 2.90 -33.40 6.26
N ILE A 519 3.81 -32.43 6.27
CA ILE A 519 5.25 -32.69 6.34
C ILE A 519 5.82 -31.97 7.53
N PRO A 520 5.98 -32.66 8.68
CA PRO A 520 6.72 -32.13 9.82
C PRO A 520 8.13 -31.74 9.42
N VAL A 521 8.52 -30.54 9.78
CA VAL A 521 9.88 -30.03 9.59
C VAL A 521 10.35 -29.36 10.88
N ARG A 522 11.65 -29.23 11.01
CA ARG A 522 12.26 -28.33 11.95
C ARG A 522 12.40 -26.98 11.25
N GLY A 523 11.62 -26.00 11.62
CA GLY A 523 11.56 -24.74 10.91
C GLY A 523 12.65 -23.75 11.29
N GLY A 524 12.70 -22.63 10.56
CA GLY A 524 13.57 -21.51 10.91
C GLY A 524 13.08 -20.79 12.15
N GLU A 525 11.77 -20.73 12.37
CA GLU A 525 11.17 -20.05 13.52
C GLU A 525 10.86 -21.00 14.68
N THR A 526 10.14 -22.12 14.45
CA THR A 526 9.72 -23.04 15.50
C THR A 526 10.15 -24.47 15.24
N HIS A 527 10.19 -25.30 16.30
CA HIS A 527 10.49 -26.73 16.19
C HIS A 527 9.25 -27.58 15.90
N ASP A 528 8.05 -27.06 16.07
CA ASP A 528 6.79 -27.74 15.78
C ASP A 528 6.23 -27.43 14.38
N ALA A 529 7.03 -26.85 13.51
CA ALA A 529 6.62 -26.45 12.17
C ALA A 529 6.19 -27.65 11.30
N MET A 530 5.18 -27.39 10.47
CA MET A 530 4.62 -28.35 9.52
C MET A 530 4.30 -27.67 8.18
N LEU A 531 4.90 -28.16 7.13
CA LEU A 531 4.51 -27.82 5.74
C LEU A 531 3.25 -28.57 5.35
N ILE A 532 2.34 -27.88 4.66
CA ILE A 532 1.10 -28.47 4.14
C ILE A 532 1.10 -28.30 2.62
N TYR A 533 1.15 -29.39 1.89
CA TYR A 533 1.24 -29.37 0.44
C TYR A 533 0.02 -29.99 -0.22
N LEU A 534 -0.54 -29.30 -1.20
CA LEU A 534 -1.58 -29.78 -2.10
C LEU A 534 -0.94 -30.14 -3.46
N PRO A 535 -0.60 -31.40 -3.71
CA PRO A 535 0.16 -31.77 -4.90
C PRO A 535 -0.61 -31.56 -6.22
N ASP A 536 -1.92 -31.75 -6.21
CA ASP A 536 -2.73 -31.64 -7.43
C ASP A 536 -2.88 -30.17 -7.87
N GLU A 537 -2.94 -29.21 -6.93
CA GLU A 537 -3.00 -27.76 -7.15
C GLU A 537 -1.62 -27.11 -7.14
N GLN A 538 -0.58 -27.84 -6.76
CA GLN A 538 0.79 -27.34 -6.57
C GLN A 538 0.86 -26.12 -5.61
N VAL A 539 0.09 -26.16 -4.51
CA VAL A 539 0.07 -25.13 -3.48
C VAL A 539 0.79 -25.65 -2.24
N MET A 540 1.73 -24.86 -1.72
CA MET A 540 2.44 -25.11 -0.47
C MET A 540 2.11 -24.01 0.54
N PHE A 541 1.60 -24.40 1.70
CA PHE A 541 1.46 -23.51 2.87
C PHE A 541 2.64 -23.78 3.81
N THR A 542 3.35 -22.73 4.16
CA THR A 542 4.60 -22.83 4.90
C THR A 542 4.47 -22.39 6.36
N GLY A 543 3.36 -21.72 6.72
CA GLY A 543 3.36 -20.97 7.97
C GLY A 543 4.54 -19.98 8.00
N ASP A 544 5.24 -19.93 9.10
CA ASP A 544 6.31 -18.99 9.37
C ASP A 544 7.73 -19.60 9.29
N ILE A 545 7.86 -20.65 8.50
CA ILE A 545 9.17 -21.30 8.29
C ILE A 545 10.22 -20.30 7.80
N ILE A 546 9.80 -19.34 6.96
CA ILE A 546 10.66 -18.27 6.46
C ILE A 546 10.19 -16.96 7.12
N MET A 547 10.67 -16.75 8.33
CA MET A 547 10.44 -15.52 9.09
C MET A 547 11.71 -14.68 9.17
N PRO A 548 11.61 -13.34 9.20
CA PRO A 548 12.76 -12.46 9.42
C PRO A 548 13.54 -12.79 10.69
N TYR A 549 12.86 -13.35 11.65
CA TYR A 549 13.43 -13.66 12.96
C TYR A 549 13.65 -15.12 13.17
N LEU A 550 14.55 -15.79 12.71
CA LEU A 550 14.84 -17.18 13.02
C LEU A 550 14.63 -17.51 14.52
N GLY A 551 13.40 -17.93 14.88
CA GLY A 551 13.02 -18.14 16.27
C GLY A 551 12.83 -16.85 17.07
N ALA A 552 12.32 -15.82 16.46
CA ALA A 552 12.05 -14.56 17.15
C ALA A 552 10.67 -14.61 17.85
N PRO A 553 10.55 -13.93 18.96
CA PRO A 553 11.59 -13.19 19.67
C PRO A 553 12.47 -14.05 20.57
N PHE A 554 12.34 -15.37 20.52
CA PHE A 554 12.93 -16.33 21.45
C PHE A 554 14.18 -16.99 20.85
N VAL A 555 15.30 -16.88 21.55
CA VAL A 555 16.62 -17.39 21.08
C VAL A 555 16.63 -18.91 20.89
N GLU A 556 15.79 -19.63 21.63
CA GLU A 556 15.76 -21.10 21.64
C GLU A 556 14.85 -21.70 20.54
N GLU A 557 14.02 -20.89 19.89
CA GLU A 557 13.12 -21.33 18.83
C GLU A 557 13.81 -21.37 17.48
N GLY A 558 13.57 -22.44 16.72
CA GLY A 558 14.08 -22.63 15.38
C GLY A 558 15.60 -22.55 15.24
N ASP A 559 16.10 -22.78 14.08
CA ASP A 559 17.51 -22.62 13.76
C ASP A 559 17.74 -22.50 12.23
N LEU A 560 18.90 -21.96 11.85
CA LEU A 560 19.27 -21.76 10.45
C LEU A 560 19.36 -23.10 9.66
N GLN A 561 19.79 -24.18 10.29
CA GLN A 561 19.85 -25.48 9.61
C GLN A 561 18.44 -26.04 9.38
N GLY A 562 17.53 -25.90 10.36
CA GLY A 562 16.12 -26.23 10.18
C GLY A 562 15.45 -25.45 9.05
N LEU A 563 15.78 -24.15 8.93
CA LEU A 563 15.36 -23.33 7.79
C LEU A 563 15.86 -23.92 6.46
N PHE A 564 17.15 -24.27 6.36
CA PHE A 564 17.71 -24.86 5.13
C PHE A 564 17.09 -26.21 4.79
N ASP A 565 16.87 -27.05 5.77
CA ASP A 565 16.23 -28.35 5.59
C ASP A 565 14.77 -28.20 5.11
N ALA A 566 14.02 -27.24 5.67
CA ALA A 566 12.67 -26.94 5.22
C ALA A 566 12.66 -26.36 3.79
N MET A 567 13.61 -25.47 3.46
CA MET A 567 13.76 -24.98 2.09
C MET A 567 14.04 -26.13 1.11
N ASP A 568 14.85 -27.12 1.46
CA ASP A 568 15.09 -28.30 0.61
C ASP A 568 13.80 -29.10 0.37
N VAL A 569 12.98 -29.24 1.39
CA VAL A 569 11.67 -29.90 1.25
C VAL A 569 10.79 -29.13 0.28
N ILE A 570 10.70 -27.79 0.42
CA ILE A 570 9.92 -26.94 -0.48
C ILE A 570 10.45 -27.02 -1.92
N LEU A 571 11.76 -26.85 -2.11
CA LEU A 571 12.41 -26.90 -3.41
C LEU A 571 12.23 -28.25 -4.12
N SER A 572 12.27 -29.36 -3.38
CA SER A 572 12.06 -30.71 -3.94
C SER A 572 10.66 -30.91 -4.51
N ARG A 573 9.67 -30.13 -4.08
CA ARG A 573 8.28 -30.18 -4.56
C ARG A 573 7.96 -29.14 -5.62
N SER A 574 8.80 -28.13 -5.76
CA SER A 574 8.64 -27.04 -6.73
C SER A 574 7.20 -26.52 -6.83
N PRO A 575 6.59 -26.05 -5.73
CA PRO A 575 5.21 -25.60 -5.74
C PRO A 575 5.04 -24.41 -6.69
N ARG A 576 3.89 -24.34 -7.34
CA ARG A 576 3.53 -23.19 -8.17
C ARG A 576 3.14 -22.00 -7.32
N HIS A 577 2.47 -22.24 -6.20
CA HIS A 577 2.02 -21.24 -5.24
C HIS A 577 2.66 -21.52 -3.88
N LEU A 578 3.39 -20.55 -3.38
CA LEU A 578 4.04 -20.60 -2.08
C LEU A 578 3.37 -19.56 -1.18
N LEU A 579 2.69 -20.02 -0.14
CA LEU A 579 1.84 -19.22 0.74
C LEU A 579 2.39 -19.28 2.16
N HIS A 580 2.69 -18.11 2.72
CA HIS A 580 3.28 -17.97 4.04
C HIS A 580 2.23 -17.55 5.08
N GLY A 581 2.56 -17.60 6.38
CA GLY A 581 1.62 -17.29 7.43
C GLY A 581 1.22 -15.82 7.50
N HIS A 582 2.00 -14.93 6.91
CA HIS A 582 1.79 -13.48 6.95
C HIS A 582 1.90 -12.83 5.58
N GLU A 583 1.03 -11.88 5.26
CA GLU A 583 1.33 -10.85 4.29
C GLU A 583 2.22 -9.78 4.98
N PRO A 584 3.30 -9.33 4.39
CA PRO A 584 3.66 -9.45 2.96
C PRO A 584 4.63 -10.58 2.61
N LEU A 585 4.91 -11.53 3.49
CA LEU A 585 5.90 -12.59 3.24
C LEU A 585 5.58 -13.41 1.99
N THR A 586 4.29 -13.71 1.75
CA THR A 586 3.85 -14.40 0.54
C THR A 586 4.28 -13.68 -0.75
N ARG A 587 4.31 -12.34 -0.74
CA ARG A 587 4.78 -11.55 -1.89
C ARG A 587 6.30 -11.47 -1.99
N VAL A 588 6.97 -11.45 -0.85
CA VAL A 588 8.44 -11.31 -0.78
C VAL A 588 9.13 -12.62 -1.13
N PHE A 589 8.64 -13.74 -0.60
CA PHE A 589 9.21 -15.08 -0.79
C PHE A 589 8.37 -15.93 -1.75
N SER A 590 7.92 -15.34 -2.85
CA SER A 590 6.81 -15.85 -3.68
C SER A 590 7.15 -17.04 -4.55
N SER A 591 8.41 -17.44 -4.70
CA SER A 591 8.77 -18.50 -5.65
C SER A 591 9.89 -19.42 -5.16
N PRO A 592 9.91 -20.70 -5.59
CA PRO A 592 11.02 -21.61 -5.33
C PRO A 592 12.37 -21.10 -5.84
N LEU A 593 12.39 -20.32 -6.93
CA LEU A 593 13.63 -19.73 -7.44
C LEU A 593 14.25 -18.74 -6.44
N ILE A 594 13.42 -17.85 -5.88
CA ILE A 594 13.87 -16.92 -4.83
C ILE A 594 14.44 -17.68 -3.64
N LEU A 595 13.77 -18.77 -3.20
CA LEU A 595 14.25 -19.60 -2.10
C LEU A 595 15.57 -20.30 -2.40
N SER A 596 15.77 -20.74 -3.64
CA SER A 596 17.05 -21.35 -4.06
C SER A 596 18.22 -20.37 -3.95
N HIS A 597 18.02 -19.15 -4.44
CA HIS A 597 19.02 -18.08 -4.34
C HIS A 597 19.26 -17.71 -2.87
N LEU A 598 18.19 -17.44 -2.14
CA LEU A 598 18.24 -17.05 -0.74
C LEU A 598 18.98 -18.09 0.13
N LYS A 599 18.73 -19.37 -0.07
CA LYS A 599 19.44 -20.43 0.65
C LYS A 599 20.96 -20.37 0.42
N THR A 600 21.38 -20.15 -0.83
CA THR A 600 22.81 -20.00 -1.19
C THR A 600 23.42 -18.76 -0.51
N ASP A 601 22.71 -17.65 -0.55
CA ASP A 601 23.15 -16.39 0.01
C ASP A 601 23.23 -16.41 1.54
N LEU A 602 22.27 -17.04 2.19
CA LEU A 602 22.28 -17.22 3.66
C LEU A 602 23.37 -18.19 4.10
N ALA A 603 23.67 -19.24 3.30
CA ALA A 603 24.80 -20.12 3.60
C ALA A 603 26.13 -19.37 3.50
N TRP A 604 26.30 -18.53 2.46
CA TRP A 604 27.46 -17.65 2.35
C TRP A 604 27.56 -16.69 3.55
N LEU A 605 26.44 -16.05 3.92
CA LEU A 605 26.38 -15.12 5.07
C LEU A 605 26.81 -15.83 6.37
N ARG A 606 26.28 -17.03 6.62
CA ARG A 606 26.67 -17.85 7.78
C ARG A 606 28.19 -18.04 7.85
N ASP A 607 28.79 -18.42 6.72
CA ASP A 607 30.21 -18.68 6.66
C ASP A 607 31.06 -17.42 6.87
N GLN A 608 30.60 -16.25 6.39
CA GLN A 608 31.24 -14.96 6.66
C GLN A 608 31.15 -14.59 8.14
N VAL A 609 29.97 -14.69 8.74
CA VAL A 609 29.74 -14.36 10.16
C VAL A 609 30.59 -15.26 11.06
N LEU A 610 30.59 -16.58 10.83
CA LEU A 610 31.43 -17.51 11.58
C LEU A 610 32.92 -17.22 11.45
N THR A 611 33.35 -16.76 10.27
CA THR A 611 34.74 -16.36 10.03
C THR A 611 35.08 -15.09 10.80
N ALA A 612 34.19 -14.10 10.84
CA ALA A 612 34.34 -12.87 11.60
C ALA A 612 34.42 -13.16 13.12
N ILE A 613 33.53 -14.01 13.63
CA ILE A 613 33.55 -14.46 15.03
C ILE A 613 34.88 -15.13 15.39
N ARG A 614 35.40 -16.03 14.54
CA ARG A 614 36.72 -16.68 14.76
C ARG A 614 37.86 -15.68 14.78
N ARG A 615 37.74 -14.53 14.12
CA ARG A 615 38.72 -13.43 14.19
C ARG A 615 38.53 -12.55 15.42
N GLY A 616 37.50 -12.79 16.24
CA GLY A 616 37.19 -12.00 17.43
C GLY A 616 36.50 -10.68 17.12
N GLU A 617 35.81 -10.58 15.98
CA GLU A 617 35.03 -9.37 15.63
C GLU A 617 33.78 -9.29 16.49
N GLU A 618 33.47 -8.09 16.99
CA GLU A 618 32.27 -7.82 17.76
C GLU A 618 31.03 -7.77 16.84
N ARG A 619 29.84 -8.01 17.38
CA ARG A 619 28.55 -7.99 16.66
C ARG A 619 28.37 -6.73 15.85
N ALA A 620 28.62 -5.56 16.45
CA ALA A 620 28.47 -4.27 15.78
C ALA A 620 29.41 -4.16 14.55
N ALA A 621 30.64 -4.62 14.65
CA ALA A 621 31.59 -4.61 13.53
C ALA A 621 31.15 -5.54 12.38
N ILE A 622 30.55 -6.68 12.71
CA ILE A 622 29.98 -7.60 11.70
C ILE A 622 28.82 -6.93 10.96
N HIS A 623 27.90 -6.24 11.67
CA HIS A 623 26.84 -5.47 11.02
C HIS A 623 27.39 -4.32 10.15
N GLU A 624 28.38 -3.58 10.66
CA GLU A 624 29.02 -2.47 9.92
C GLU A 624 29.76 -2.93 8.67
N SER A 625 30.22 -4.17 8.61
CA SER A 625 30.90 -4.73 7.45
C SER A 625 29.97 -4.91 6.22
N ASN A 626 28.67 -4.75 6.41
CA ASN A 626 27.63 -4.77 5.38
C ASN A 626 27.75 -5.99 4.43
N LEU A 627 27.77 -7.18 5.01
CA LEU A 627 27.94 -8.45 4.28
C LEU A 627 26.89 -8.63 3.20
N ILE A 628 27.31 -8.64 1.95
CA ILE A 628 26.46 -8.82 0.75
C ILE A 628 27.10 -9.90 -0.12
N PRO A 629 26.36 -10.98 -0.46
CA PRO A 629 26.85 -12.01 -1.36
C PRO A 629 27.25 -11.43 -2.73
N PRO A 630 28.38 -11.83 -3.31
CA PRO A 630 28.85 -11.28 -4.59
C PRO A 630 27.86 -11.42 -5.74
N ASP A 631 27.12 -12.53 -5.80
CA ASP A 631 26.17 -12.81 -6.88
C ASP A 631 24.81 -12.12 -6.68
N LEU A 632 24.47 -11.72 -5.46
CA LEU A 632 23.18 -11.14 -5.14
C LEU A 632 22.89 -9.88 -5.98
N LEU A 633 23.83 -8.94 -6.03
CA LEU A 633 23.69 -7.69 -6.78
C LEU A 633 23.76 -7.90 -8.30
N ALA A 634 24.59 -8.85 -8.76
CA ALA A 634 24.84 -9.02 -10.17
C ALA A 634 23.79 -9.89 -10.88
N ASN A 635 23.35 -10.97 -10.23
CA ASN A 635 22.62 -12.05 -10.91
C ASN A 635 21.26 -12.40 -10.29
N GLN A 636 20.92 -11.88 -9.10
CA GLN A 636 19.77 -12.32 -8.32
C GLN A 636 18.88 -11.15 -7.84
N PRO A 637 18.37 -10.30 -8.75
CA PRO A 637 17.62 -9.11 -8.38
C PRO A 637 16.32 -9.42 -7.61
N ASP A 638 15.76 -10.60 -7.80
CA ASP A 638 14.57 -11.11 -7.11
C ASP A 638 14.84 -11.53 -5.66
N ALA A 639 16.08 -11.86 -5.31
CA ALA A 639 16.48 -12.26 -3.97
C ALA A 639 17.00 -11.11 -3.10
N HIS A 640 17.17 -9.90 -3.65
CA HIS A 640 17.69 -8.75 -2.90
C HIS A 640 16.86 -8.46 -1.65
N GLN A 641 15.56 -8.19 -1.81
CA GLN A 641 14.70 -7.85 -0.68
C GLN A 641 14.59 -9.03 0.32
N PRO A 642 14.34 -10.27 -0.12
CA PRO A 642 14.39 -11.44 0.76
C PRO A 642 15.66 -11.54 1.60
N TYR A 643 16.81 -11.36 1.00
CA TYR A 643 18.10 -11.41 1.69
C TYR A 643 18.23 -10.32 2.76
N TYR A 644 17.93 -9.07 2.42
CA TYR A 644 18.07 -7.95 3.34
C TYR A 644 17.11 -8.04 4.53
N ILE A 645 15.91 -8.61 4.33
CA ILE A 645 14.95 -8.85 5.41
C ILE A 645 15.50 -9.82 6.44
N LEU A 646 16.18 -10.89 6.01
CA LEU A 646 16.69 -11.93 6.89
C LEU A 646 18.08 -11.64 7.45
N ARG A 647 18.91 -10.87 6.73
CA ARG A 647 20.34 -10.70 6.99
C ARG A 647 20.67 -10.33 8.42
N GLU A 648 20.04 -9.28 8.96
CA GLU A 648 20.34 -8.75 10.29
C GLU A 648 20.11 -9.82 11.37
N HIS A 649 18.95 -10.45 11.33
CA HIS A 649 18.57 -11.46 12.32
C HIS A 649 19.38 -12.76 12.19
N VAL A 650 19.77 -13.14 10.99
CA VAL A 650 20.67 -14.27 10.76
C VAL A 650 22.05 -13.98 11.35
N ILE A 651 22.57 -12.76 11.20
CA ILE A 651 23.84 -12.35 11.85
C ILE A 651 23.70 -12.47 13.37
N ASP A 652 22.68 -11.87 13.95
CA ASP A 652 22.45 -11.86 15.39
C ASP A 652 22.28 -13.29 15.91
N ARG A 653 21.49 -14.11 15.24
CA ARG A 653 21.25 -15.50 15.64
C ARG A 653 22.54 -16.32 15.64
N ILE A 654 23.34 -16.21 14.59
CA ILE A 654 24.62 -16.93 14.51
C ILE A 654 25.57 -16.44 15.59
N TYR A 655 25.61 -15.13 15.84
CA TYR A 655 26.45 -14.55 16.87
C TYR A 655 26.05 -15.08 18.26
N ASP A 656 24.78 -15.01 18.63
CA ASP A 656 24.26 -15.47 19.92
C ASP A 656 24.53 -16.98 20.15
N GLN A 657 24.34 -17.79 19.12
CA GLN A 657 24.58 -19.24 19.20
C GLN A 657 26.08 -19.61 19.35
N ASN A 658 27.01 -18.77 18.90
CA ASN A 658 28.44 -19.09 18.91
C ASN A 658 29.25 -18.31 19.95
N VAL A 659 28.82 -17.12 20.32
CA VAL A 659 29.49 -16.27 21.34
C VAL A 659 28.70 -16.26 22.64
N GLY A 660 27.40 -16.49 22.59
CA GLY A 660 26.49 -16.38 23.71
C GLY A 660 26.10 -14.93 24.00
N TYR A 661 25.54 -14.71 25.20
CA TYR A 661 25.07 -13.38 25.61
C TYR A 661 26.16 -12.46 26.14
N TRP A 662 27.39 -12.98 26.31
CA TRP A 662 28.51 -12.20 26.80
C TRP A 662 29.12 -11.35 25.69
N GLU A 663 29.13 -10.05 25.92
CA GLU A 663 29.97 -9.13 25.15
C GLU A 663 31.13 -8.68 26.05
N ALA A 664 32.36 -8.76 25.56
CA ALA A 664 33.58 -8.46 26.32
C ALA A 664 33.80 -6.94 26.52
N ASN A 665 32.81 -6.11 26.20
CA ASN A 665 32.85 -4.68 26.43
C ASN A 665 32.16 -4.27 27.73
N LEU A 666 32.31 -3.03 28.16
CA LEU A 666 31.72 -2.54 29.40
C LEU A 666 30.18 -2.63 29.41
N GLN A 667 29.53 -2.45 28.25
CA GLN A 667 28.08 -2.57 28.12
C GLN A 667 27.60 -3.99 28.40
N GLY A 668 28.33 -5.01 27.96
CA GLY A 668 28.06 -6.41 28.27
C GLY A 668 28.32 -6.80 29.71
N LEU A 669 29.13 -6.03 30.42
CA LEU A 669 29.55 -6.34 31.82
C LEU A 669 28.85 -5.49 32.88
N ALA A 670 28.51 -4.25 32.59
CA ALA A 670 27.96 -3.30 33.53
C ALA A 670 26.95 -2.37 32.88
N HIS A 671 25.76 -2.82 32.61
CA HIS A 671 24.70 -2.14 31.86
C HIS A 671 24.23 -0.82 32.51
N PRO A 672 24.81 0.36 32.20
CA PRO A 672 24.27 1.62 32.71
C PRO A 672 22.85 1.83 32.18
N GLY A 673 21.91 1.99 33.11
CA GLY A 673 20.51 2.22 32.79
C GLY A 673 20.26 3.62 32.23
N ARG A 674 19.01 3.86 31.83
CA ARG A 674 18.59 5.21 31.36
C ARG A 674 18.76 6.27 32.42
N THR A 675 18.48 5.94 33.68
CA THR A 675 18.66 6.86 34.82
C THR A 675 20.13 7.25 35.01
N ASP A 676 21.03 6.28 34.92
CA ASP A 676 22.47 6.52 35.07
C ASP A 676 22.99 7.45 33.96
N ARG A 677 22.52 7.22 32.73
CA ARG A 677 22.85 8.12 31.59
C ARG A 677 22.24 9.50 31.74
N ALA A 678 21.02 9.59 32.26
CA ALA A 678 20.38 10.87 32.55
C ALA A 678 21.16 11.68 33.60
N GLU A 679 21.62 11.02 34.68
CA GLU A 679 22.49 11.63 35.68
C GLU A 679 23.81 12.10 35.06
N LEU A 680 24.44 11.27 34.24
CA LEU A 680 25.68 11.64 33.54
C LEU A 680 25.48 12.91 32.71
N PHE A 681 24.42 13.00 31.92
CA PHE A 681 24.18 14.14 31.04
C PHE A 681 23.80 15.41 31.80
N VAL A 682 22.90 15.30 32.77
CA VAL A 682 22.33 16.47 33.46
C VAL A 682 23.16 16.84 34.68
N ASP A 683 23.45 15.89 35.57
CA ASP A 683 24.04 16.20 36.85
C ASP A 683 25.56 16.35 36.76
N TYR A 684 26.24 15.50 35.99
CA TYR A 684 27.72 15.53 35.87
C TYR A 684 28.22 16.40 34.72
N LEU A 685 27.55 16.37 33.55
CA LEU A 685 27.95 17.20 32.40
C LEU A 685 27.26 18.57 32.39
N GLY A 686 26.24 18.77 33.23
CA GLY A 686 25.52 20.03 33.37
C GLY A 686 24.72 20.45 32.13
N LEU A 687 24.27 19.48 31.32
CA LEU A 687 23.53 19.78 30.09
C LEU A 687 22.08 20.16 30.41
N SER A 688 21.65 21.28 29.88
CA SER A 688 20.24 21.68 29.90
C SER A 688 19.39 20.88 28.90
N GLU A 689 18.08 20.85 29.11
CA GLU A 689 17.12 20.27 28.16
C GLU A 689 17.35 20.75 26.73
N ALA A 690 17.46 22.07 26.53
CA ALA A 690 17.67 22.68 25.22
C ALA A 690 18.96 22.19 24.51
N GLN A 691 20.02 21.97 25.29
CA GLN A 691 21.29 21.45 24.74
C GLN A 691 21.17 20.00 24.34
N ILE A 692 20.46 19.18 25.13
CA ILE A 692 20.22 17.78 24.83
C ILE A 692 19.31 17.64 23.58
N VAL A 693 18.22 18.39 23.52
CA VAL A 693 17.32 18.42 22.35
C VAL A 693 18.10 18.84 21.09
N LYS A 694 18.93 19.90 21.18
CA LYS A 694 19.77 20.33 20.06
C LYS A 694 20.79 19.24 19.61
N ALA A 695 21.34 18.51 20.57
CA ALA A 695 22.26 17.40 20.25
C ALA A 695 21.51 16.25 19.54
N ALA A 696 20.32 15.91 20.01
CA ALA A 696 19.50 14.88 19.39
C ALA A 696 19.02 15.29 17.98
N ASP A 697 18.62 16.55 17.78
CA ASP A 697 18.30 17.10 16.45
C ASP A 697 19.50 16.98 15.48
N ARG A 698 20.72 17.23 15.96
CA ARG A 698 21.94 17.04 15.15
C ARG A 698 22.19 15.58 14.83
N LEU A 699 22.04 14.67 15.80
CA LEU A 699 22.15 13.23 15.56
C LEU A 699 21.14 12.77 14.51
N ALA A 700 19.92 13.26 14.61
CA ALA A 700 18.87 12.97 13.63
C ALA A 700 19.20 13.52 12.23
N ALA A 701 19.74 14.74 12.15
CA ALA A 701 20.21 15.34 10.89
C ALA A 701 21.37 14.58 10.26
N ASP A 702 22.20 13.91 11.08
CA ASP A 702 23.28 13.04 10.64
C ASP A 702 22.83 11.58 10.38
N GLY A 703 21.51 11.27 10.44
CA GLY A 703 20.96 9.92 10.22
C GLY A 703 21.14 8.95 11.39
N LYS A 704 21.64 9.42 12.53
CA LYS A 704 21.93 8.60 13.72
C LYS A 704 20.72 8.49 14.63
N TYR A 705 19.61 7.98 14.08
CA TYR A 705 18.31 7.98 14.77
C TYR A 705 18.27 7.15 16.05
N ALA A 706 18.93 6.00 16.09
CA ALA A 706 19.02 5.18 17.29
C ALA A 706 19.75 5.93 18.43
N MET A 707 20.83 6.64 18.10
CA MET A 707 21.54 7.45 19.09
C MET A 707 20.70 8.66 19.55
N ALA A 708 19.95 9.27 18.64
CA ALA A 708 19.02 10.35 18.98
C ALA A 708 17.92 9.87 19.92
N ALA A 709 17.33 8.69 19.64
CA ALA A 709 16.32 8.07 20.47
C ALA A 709 16.87 7.72 21.87
N ASP A 710 18.05 7.09 21.96
CA ASP A 710 18.67 6.71 23.23
C ASP A 710 19.02 7.93 24.12
N LEU A 711 19.56 8.97 23.49
CA LEU A 711 19.85 10.23 24.18
C LEU A 711 18.57 10.87 24.75
N ILE A 712 17.52 10.95 23.95
CA ILE A 712 16.25 11.58 24.33
C ILE A 712 15.50 10.75 25.39
N GLU A 713 15.46 9.43 25.25
CA GLU A 713 14.84 8.57 26.27
C GLU A 713 15.56 8.62 27.62
N SER A 714 16.89 8.75 27.59
CA SER A 714 17.65 8.98 28.81
C SER A 714 17.31 10.32 29.45
N ALA A 715 17.21 11.41 28.64
CA ALA A 715 16.86 12.73 29.13
C ALA A 715 15.42 12.81 29.70
N GLU A 716 14.49 12.02 29.19
CA GLU A 716 13.09 11.98 29.65
C GLU A 716 12.97 11.69 31.15
N ALA A 717 13.92 10.93 31.72
CA ALA A 717 13.98 10.64 33.15
C ALA A 717 14.20 11.91 34.02
N LYS A 718 14.92 12.91 33.51
CA LYS A 718 15.17 14.19 34.19
C LYS A 718 14.19 15.31 33.82
N PHE A 719 13.58 15.22 32.62
CA PHE A 719 12.65 16.23 32.11
C PHE A 719 11.30 15.59 31.77
N PRO A 720 10.60 14.97 32.73
CA PRO A 720 9.35 14.29 32.47
C PRO A 720 8.29 15.30 32.01
N GLY A 721 7.61 14.98 30.93
CA GLY A 721 6.54 15.84 30.39
C GLY A 721 6.98 16.93 29.41
N SER A 722 8.28 17.07 29.13
CA SER A 722 8.79 18.03 28.15
C SER A 722 8.24 17.75 26.75
N ASP A 723 7.59 18.73 26.14
CA ASP A 723 7.07 18.65 24.79
C ASP A 723 8.19 18.61 23.74
N SER A 724 9.31 19.26 24.02
CA SER A 724 10.49 19.23 23.15
C SER A 724 11.09 17.84 23.08
N ILE A 725 11.22 17.16 24.22
CA ILE A 725 11.73 15.80 24.31
C ILE A 725 10.76 14.81 23.62
N LYS A 726 9.46 14.91 23.90
CA LYS A 726 8.44 14.07 23.26
C LYS A 726 8.47 14.21 21.73
N ARG A 727 8.60 15.42 21.22
CA ARG A 727 8.67 15.72 19.79
C ARG A 727 9.88 15.04 19.15
N VAL A 728 11.08 15.19 19.72
CA VAL A 728 12.31 14.61 19.17
C VAL A 728 12.29 13.09 19.30
N LYS A 729 11.79 12.56 20.42
CA LYS A 729 11.58 11.13 20.62
C LYS A 729 10.69 10.55 19.52
N ARG A 730 9.52 11.16 19.31
CA ARG A 730 8.58 10.76 18.28
C ARG A 730 9.25 10.76 16.90
N PHE A 731 9.98 11.80 16.56
CA PHE A 731 10.68 11.88 15.30
C PHE A 731 11.72 10.77 15.12
N ALA A 732 12.59 10.55 16.11
CA ALA A 732 13.62 9.53 16.04
C ALA A 732 13.02 8.13 15.83
N TYR A 733 11.92 7.81 16.53
CA TYR A 733 11.23 6.53 16.37
C TYR A 733 10.50 6.40 15.03
N LEU A 734 9.87 7.48 14.52
CA LEU A 734 9.32 7.46 13.17
C LEU A 734 10.38 7.11 12.12
N LYS A 735 11.57 7.66 12.26
CA LYS A 735 12.70 7.37 11.38
C LYS A 735 13.19 5.94 11.50
N LEU A 736 13.23 5.41 12.72
CA LEU A 736 13.55 4.02 12.96
C LEU A 736 12.47 3.07 12.40
N MET A 737 11.18 3.45 12.50
CA MET A 737 10.09 2.73 11.85
C MET A 737 10.29 2.67 10.34
N GLU A 738 10.48 3.83 9.70
CA GLU A 738 10.67 3.92 8.26
C GLU A 738 11.88 3.11 7.77
N LYS A 739 12.99 3.17 8.50
CA LYS A 739 14.18 2.39 8.19
C LYS A 739 13.92 0.87 8.26
N ASN A 740 13.08 0.43 9.17
CA ASN A 740 12.83 -0.99 9.44
C ASN A 740 11.56 -1.53 8.77
N GLN A 741 10.69 -0.68 8.23
CA GLN A 741 9.41 -1.09 7.64
C GLN A 741 9.53 -2.10 6.49
N ASN A 742 10.70 -2.17 5.83
CA ASN A 742 10.99 -3.11 4.75
C ASN A 742 11.76 -4.35 5.19
N THR A 743 12.34 -4.32 6.38
CA THR A 743 13.32 -5.31 6.79
C THR A 743 12.97 -5.96 8.12
N ASP A 744 12.19 -5.28 8.98
CA ASP A 744 11.92 -5.75 10.33
C ASP A 744 10.55 -5.27 10.83
N PRO A 745 9.46 -6.04 10.62
CA PRO A 745 8.12 -5.65 11.03
C PRO A 745 7.97 -5.54 12.56
N PHE A 746 8.72 -6.31 13.34
CA PHE A 746 8.64 -6.22 14.80
C PHE A 746 9.30 -4.95 15.34
N LYS A 747 10.47 -4.58 14.83
CA LYS A 747 11.04 -3.26 15.15
C LYS A 747 10.08 -2.15 14.75
N PHE A 748 9.45 -2.26 13.58
CA PHE A 748 8.44 -1.30 13.13
C PHE A 748 7.30 -1.16 14.16
N ILE A 749 6.72 -2.27 14.60
CA ILE A 749 5.63 -2.29 15.57
C ILE A 749 6.08 -1.75 16.93
N ILE A 750 7.23 -2.20 17.43
CA ILE A 750 7.78 -1.75 18.73
C ILE A 750 8.05 -0.25 18.71
N TYR A 751 8.64 0.27 17.65
CA TYR A 751 8.89 1.71 17.52
C TYR A 751 7.60 2.51 17.41
N SER A 752 6.58 1.98 16.73
CA SER A 752 5.23 2.56 16.70
C SER A 752 4.64 2.69 18.11
N ALA A 753 4.73 1.64 18.92
CA ALA A 753 4.27 1.65 20.29
C ALA A 753 5.02 2.69 21.16
N ARG A 754 6.31 2.92 20.92
CA ARG A 754 7.12 3.90 21.64
C ARG A 754 6.71 5.36 21.44
N ILE A 755 6.07 5.68 20.36
CA ILE A 755 5.57 7.04 20.06
C ILE A 755 4.09 7.23 20.41
N GLY A 756 3.49 6.24 21.07
CA GLY A 756 2.09 6.31 21.51
C GLY A 756 1.09 6.18 20.38
N GLU A 757 1.51 5.79 19.19
CA GLU A 757 0.62 5.29 18.17
C GLU A 757 0.21 3.88 18.60
N GLN A 758 -0.80 3.80 19.45
CA GLN A 758 -1.44 2.53 19.78
C GLN A 758 -2.20 2.04 18.56
N THR A 759 -1.47 1.46 17.66
CA THR A 759 -1.93 0.95 16.40
C THR A 759 -3.07 -0.06 16.53
N PRO A 760 -3.14 -0.97 17.52
CA PRO A 760 -4.21 -1.94 17.61
C PRO A 760 -5.56 -1.39 18.06
N GLN A 761 -5.58 -0.46 19.03
CA GLN A 761 -6.83 0.02 19.64
C GLN A 761 -7.55 1.05 18.77
N ILE A 762 -6.81 1.96 18.14
CA ILE A 762 -7.37 3.00 17.28
C ILE A 762 -8.00 2.39 16.03
N ASN A 763 -7.44 1.33 15.51
CA ASN A 763 -7.87 0.74 14.26
C ASN A 763 -9.06 -0.23 14.44
N ALA A 764 -9.17 -0.90 15.58
CA ALA A 764 -10.36 -1.71 15.89
C ALA A 764 -11.61 -0.85 16.17
N GLU A 765 -11.46 0.40 16.61
CA GLU A 765 -12.57 1.36 16.73
C GLU A 765 -12.94 1.99 15.39
N ARG A 766 -12.00 2.13 14.45
CA ARG A 766 -12.24 2.62 13.09
C ARG A 766 -12.78 1.55 12.14
N ALA A 767 -12.61 0.28 12.45
CA ALA A 767 -13.13 -0.85 11.67
C ALA A 767 -14.60 -1.21 12.05
N LYS A 768 -15.15 -0.61 13.10
CA LYS A 768 -16.59 -0.63 13.44
C LYS A 768 -17.30 0.50 12.71
#